data_859c00d3e3f93303c7340257055bc1e8
#
_entry.id   859c00d3e3f93303c7340257055bc1e8
#
_cell.length_a   1.000
_cell.length_b   1.000
_cell.length_c   1.000
_cell.angle_alpha   90.00
_cell.angle_beta   90.00
_cell.angle_gamma   90.00
#
_symmetry.space_group_name_H-M   'P 1'
#
loop_
_entity.id
_entity.type
_entity.pdbx_description
1 polymer ?
#
loop_
_entity_poly.entity_id
_entity_poly.type
_entity_poly.pdbx_seq_one_letter_code
_entity_poly.pdbx_strand_id
1 'polypeptide(L)'
;MLTMATIYVDGKEYDVNGSENLLQACLSLGLDIPYFCWHPALGSVGACRQCAVKQYQNADDTRGRLVMSCMTPATEGTYISIDDEEAKQFRESVVEWLMTNHPHDCPVCEEGGNCHLQDMTVMTGHNMRKYRFTKRTHINQDLGPFISHEMNRCIACYRCVRYYKDYADGTDLGVYGAHNYVYFGRTEDGTLESEFSGNLVEVCPTGVFTDKTHSERYNRKWDMQFAPGICQQCSIGCNTSPGERYGEIRRIENRYNGSVNHYFLCDRGRFGYGYVNRKDRPRQAVLNKNGVKQVISAIEAMQSGAQIINQAKKVIGIGSPRASVESNYALRALVGADNFYSGISAGEQRRLALMQNILQNGGIYTPTLREVEGYDAVLVLGEDLTQTGARMALSVRQAVKGKAREMAAAQKVADWQIAAIMNIGQHAKYPLFITNVDDTRLDDVAAFNYRAPVADQARFGFAIANMINGEAPAVNDLPADLKAKVETIAQALAGAKKPLIISGSHSASEAMVQAAANVAFALKAKGANVGLSYLASHANSFGLAMMNAQPLDSALARIEANEADVAIVIENDLYRHSSVDAVNSALAKLSHLIVADHQQTDIMDKATLVLPAASFAEADGTLINQEGRAQRFFQVFDPTYYDKAIVMNESWRWMHSLQTEAQERDADWSQLDHVIADCVAAMPQFSGMVDAAPKASFRIRGQKLAREPHRYSGRTAMLANQSVHEPRQPQDIDSPFAFSMEGNNSPIAPRQQIPFAWAPGWNSPQAWNKFQAEVGGHLLFGDPGIRLFNSTQSKLAYFTEIPAAYQANEAQWVVAPYYHLFGSDEMSQRSEVIQERMPEPYIMLNTQDAASLGLSAGTKAEFSHAGQVFNLTVRLSNHLSTGQIGLPLGMPGIAPSMAGVSVNNLRRGA
;
A
#
# COMPACT_ATOMS: atom_id res chain seq x y z
N MET A 1 -0.55 -29.00 11.70
CA MET A 1 0.74 -29.44 12.29
C MET A 1 1.74 -29.46 11.17
N LEU A 2 2.88 -28.79 11.33
CA LEU A 2 4.01 -28.95 10.42
C LEU A 2 4.44 -30.42 10.49
N THR A 3 4.31 -31.15 9.40
CA THR A 3 4.85 -32.51 9.28
C THR A 3 6.34 -32.36 8.99
N MET A 4 7.18 -32.55 10.00
CA MET A 4 8.62 -32.61 9.79
C MET A 4 8.95 -33.84 8.94
N ALA A 5 9.89 -33.70 8.03
CA ALA A 5 10.43 -34.77 7.21
C ALA A 5 11.95 -34.62 7.13
N THR A 6 12.64 -35.75 7.22
CA THR A 6 14.10 -35.81 7.04
C THR A 6 14.42 -36.12 5.59
N ILE A 7 15.18 -35.22 4.95
CA ILE A 7 15.67 -35.41 3.57
C ILE A 7 17.21 -35.44 3.54
N TYR A 8 17.77 -36.05 2.53
CA TYR A 8 19.21 -36.15 2.32
C TYR A 8 19.58 -35.38 1.05
N VAL A 9 20.45 -34.39 1.18
CA VAL A 9 20.91 -33.56 0.06
C VAL A 9 22.42 -33.62 -0.02
N ASP A 10 22.96 -34.11 -1.13
CA ASP A 10 24.39 -34.29 -1.36
C ASP A 10 25.10 -35.04 -0.20
N GLY A 11 24.44 -36.10 0.30
CA GLY A 11 24.94 -36.94 1.41
C GLY A 11 24.81 -36.34 2.82
N LYS A 12 24.16 -35.17 2.97
CA LYS A 12 23.89 -34.54 4.28
C LYS A 12 22.43 -34.67 4.63
N GLU A 13 22.16 -34.88 5.90
CA GLU A 13 20.83 -34.99 6.47
C GLU A 13 20.28 -33.60 6.86
N TYR A 14 18.99 -33.38 6.58
CA TYR A 14 18.31 -32.14 6.89
C TYR A 14 16.84 -32.37 7.27
N ASP A 15 16.40 -31.73 8.34
CA ASP A 15 14.98 -31.67 8.72
C ASP A 15 14.28 -30.51 8.04
N VAL A 16 13.17 -30.77 7.38
CA VAL A 16 12.41 -29.80 6.60
C VAL A 16 10.90 -29.93 6.85
N ASN A 17 10.14 -28.97 6.37
CA ASN A 17 8.70 -29.07 6.35
C ASN A 17 8.25 -30.01 5.22
N GLY A 18 7.78 -31.19 5.58
CA GLY A 18 7.36 -32.24 4.63
C GLY A 18 6.09 -31.91 3.84
N SER A 19 5.42 -30.80 4.10
CA SER A 19 4.28 -30.34 3.29
C SER A 19 4.71 -29.53 2.05
N GLU A 20 6.01 -29.19 1.93
CA GLU A 20 6.56 -28.38 0.86
C GLU A 20 7.08 -29.24 -0.30
N ASN A 21 7.41 -28.58 -1.43
CA ASN A 21 8.20 -29.21 -2.48
C ASN A 21 9.71 -29.13 -2.18
N LEU A 22 10.50 -29.96 -2.85
CA LEU A 22 11.95 -30.03 -2.63
C LEU A 22 12.68 -28.70 -2.91
N LEU A 23 12.22 -27.91 -3.90
CA LEU A 23 12.82 -26.61 -4.18
C LEU A 23 12.67 -25.68 -2.97
N GLN A 24 11.47 -25.57 -2.43
CA GLN A 24 11.16 -24.71 -1.28
C GLN A 24 11.92 -25.20 -0.04
N ALA A 25 11.91 -26.49 0.21
CA ALA A 25 12.67 -27.11 1.31
C ALA A 25 14.18 -26.81 1.21
N CYS A 26 14.79 -26.97 0.04
CA CYS A 26 16.22 -26.66 -0.14
C CYS A 26 16.52 -25.17 0.03
N LEU A 27 15.67 -24.29 -0.52
CA LEU A 27 15.83 -22.85 -0.36
C LEU A 27 15.74 -22.42 1.12
N SER A 28 14.86 -23.04 1.91
CA SER A 28 14.73 -22.77 3.35
C SER A 28 16.00 -23.11 4.14
N LEU A 29 16.77 -24.05 3.64
CA LEU A 29 18.06 -24.46 4.19
C LEU A 29 19.24 -23.59 3.69
N GLY A 30 18.95 -22.62 2.80
CA GLY A 30 19.98 -21.80 2.17
C GLY A 30 20.70 -22.52 1.01
N LEU A 31 20.20 -23.67 0.57
CA LEU A 31 20.75 -24.41 -0.58
C LEU A 31 20.20 -23.81 -1.88
N ASP A 32 21.11 -23.37 -2.75
CA ASP A 32 20.73 -22.72 -4.00
C ASP A 32 20.41 -23.76 -5.09
N ILE A 33 19.18 -23.72 -5.59
CA ILE A 33 18.74 -24.42 -6.79
C ILE A 33 18.21 -23.37 -7.77
N PRO A 34 18.71 -23.31 -9.01
CA PRO A 34 18.20 -22.36 -9.98
C PRO A 34 16.75 -22.66 -10.38
N TYR A 35 15.94 -21.63 -10.60
CA TYR A 35 14.53 -21.77 -10.98
C TYR A 35 14.01 -20.55 -11.72
N PHE A 36 12.87 -20.69 -12.46
CA PHE A 36 12.16 -19.55 -13.07
C PHE A 36 10.66 -19.58 -12.79
N CYS A 37 9.98 -20.68 -13.09
CA CYS A 37 8.51 -20.71 -13.09
C CYS A 37 7.88 -20.78 -11.69
N TRP A 38 8.61 -21.24 -10.69
CA TRP A 38 8.15 -21.25 -9.31
C TRP A 38 8.20 -19.84 -8.71
N HIS A 39 7.23 -19.57 -7.83
CA HIS A 39 7.22 -18.36 -7.01
C HIS A 39 6.49 -18.68 -5.69
N PRO A 40 6.95 -18.18 -4.53
CA PRO A 40 6.35 -18.52 -3.23
C PRO A 40 4.83 -18.31 -3.18
N ALA A 41 4.34 -17.18 -3.70
CA ALA A 41 2.91 -16.86 -3.72
C ALA A 41 2.11 -17.56 -4.83
N LEU A 42 2.77 -18.07 -5.89
CA LEU A 42 2.10 -18.64 -7.07
C LEU A 42 2.27 -20.15 -7.19
N GLY A 43 3.06 -20.75 -6.28
CA GLY A 43 3.35 -22.18 -6.29
C GLY A 43 4.10 -22.64 -7.56
N SER A 44 3.90 -23.91 -7.92
CA SER A 44 4.63 -24.60 -8.98
C SER A 44 3.80 -24.85 -10.22
N VAL A 45 4.47 -24.93 -11.39
CA VAL A 45 3.86 -25.33 -12.67
C VAL A 45 4.76 -26.26 -13.49
N GLY A 46 6.06 -26.35 -13.16
CA GLY A 46 7.02 -27.26 -13.84
C GLY A 46 7.39 -26.88 -15.29
N ALA A 47 7.06 -25.64 -15.74
CA ALA A 47 7.24 -25.23 -17.14
C ALA A 47 8.69 -25.03 -17.56
N CYS A 48 9.54 -24.46 -16.68
CA CYS A 48 10.90 -24.04 -17.05
C CYS A 48 11.96 -25.16 -16.95
N ARG A 49 11.73 -26.16 -16.12
CA ARG A 49 12.64 -27.28 -15.81
C ARG A 49 14.02 -26.88 -15.26
N GLN A 50 14.23 -25.61 -14.92
CA GLN A 50 15.52 -25.13 -14.44
C GLN A 50 15.92 -25.71 -13.07
N CYS A 51 14.95 -26.12 -12.25
CA CYS A 51 15.15 -26.66 -10.91
C CYS A 51 15.43 -28.17 -10.87
N ALA A 52 16.04 -28.72 -11.91
CA ALA A 52 16.40 -30.15 -11.98
C ALA A 52 17.42 -30.53 -10.90
N VAL A 53 17.11 -31.60 -10.19
CA VAL A 53 18.02 -32.30 -9.25
C VAL A 53 18.00 -33.79 -9.55
N LYS A 54 18.97 -34.52 -9.08
CA LYS A 54 18.98 -35.99 -9.22
C LYS A 54 18.41 -36.61 -7.96
N GLN A 55 17.37 -37.42 -8.09
CA GLN A 55 16.71 -38.14 -7.02
C GLN A 55 17.13 -39.61 -7.04
N TYR A 56 17.45 -40.15 -5.87
CA TYR A 56 17.84 -41.54 -5.63
C TYR A 56 16.80 -42.24 -4.78
N GLN A 57 16.72 -43.58 -4.89
CA GLN A 57 15.78 -44.37 -4.09
C GLN A 57 16.23 -44.48 -2.61
N ASN A 58 17.54 -44.58 -2.39
CA ASN A 58 18.19 -44.64 -1.08
C ASN A 58 19.67 -44.26 -1.22
N ALA A 59 20.43 -44.35 -0.13
CA ALA A 59 21.85 -43.98 -0.08
C ALA A 59 22.75 -44.87 -1.02
N ASP A 60 22.33 -46.08 -1.33
CA ASP A 60 23.10 -47.03 -2.15
C ASP A 60 22.74 -46.97 -3.65
N ASP A 61 21.73 -46.20 -4.01
CA ASP A 61 21.33 -46.05 -5.40
C ASP A 61 22.34 -45.16 -6.15
N THR A 62 23.03 -45.74 -7.13
CA THR A 62 24.02 -45.03 -7.95
C THR A 62 23.49 -44.50 -9.27
N ARG A 63 22.29 -44.87 -9.68
CA ARG A 63 21.68 -44.46 -10.96
C ARG A 63 20.87 -43.21 -10.85
N GLY A 64 19.98 -43.13 -9.86
CA GLY A 64 19.08 -42.01 -9.69
C GLY A 64 18.25 -41.65 -10.95
N ARG A 65 17.47 -40.60 -10.85
CA ARG A 65 16.74 -40.04 -11.99
C ARG A 65 16.64 -38.51 -11.84
N LEU A 66 16.63 -37.76 -12.94
CA LEU A 66 16.37 -36.32 -12.94
C LEU A 66 14.89 -36.05 -12.59
N VAL A 67 14.68 -35.17 -11.62
CA VAL A 67 13.37 -34.69 -11.23
C VAL A 67 13.39 -33.17 -11.11
N MET A 68 12.22 -32.54 -11.25
CA MET A 68 12.06 -31.09 -11.05
C MET A 68 11.72 -30.86 -9.57
N SER A 69 12.64 -30.27 -8.82
CA SER A 69 12.49 -30.07 -7.38
C SER A 69 11.23 -29.29 -7.00
N CYS A 70 10.80 -28.32 -7.82
CA CYS A 70 9.55 -27.58 -7.60
C CYS A 70 8.27 -28.44 -7.79
N MET A 71 8.36 -29.60 -8.40
CA MET A 71 7.24 -30.51 -8.65
C MET A 71 7.33 -31.81 -7.84
N THR A 72 8.36 -31.96 -7.02
CA THR A 72 8.61 -33.16 -6.21
C THR A 72 8.40 -32.81 -4.73
N PRO A 73 7.54 -33.55 -4.00
CA PRO A 73 7.33 -33.30 -2.58
C PRO A 73 8.58 -33.61 -1.75
N ALA A 74 8.78 -32.85 -0.66
CA ALA A 74 9.85 -33.09 0.32
C ALA A 74 9.39 -34.12 1.37
N THR A 75 9.33 -35.40 1.01
CA THR A 75 8.85 -36.45 1.88
C THR A 75 9.98 -37.13 2.67
N GLU A 76 9.62 -37.77 3.79
CA GLU A 76 10.53 -38.52 4.64
C GLU A 76 11.37 -39.50 3.82
N GLY A 77 12.67 -39.50 4.08
CA GLY A 77 13.62 -40.42 3.43
C GLY A 77 13.93 -40.07 1.98
N THR A 78 13.67 -38.85 1.52
CA THR A 78 14.00 -38.42 0.16
C THR A 78 15.50 -38.17 0.02
N TYR A 79 16.16 -38.80 -0.93
CA TYR A 79 17.57 -38.63 -1.27
C TYR A 79 17.70 -37.86 -2.59
N ILE A 80 18.40 -36.71 -2.58
CA ILE A 80 18.67 -35.92 -3.78
C ILE A 80 20.12 -35.43 -3.83
N SER A 81 20.59 -35.17 -5.04
CA SER A 81 21.82 -34.40 -5.28
C SER A 81 21.52 -33.17 -6.11
N ILE A 82 21.94 -32.01 -5.60
CA ILE A 82 22.00 -30.74 -6.31
C ILE A 82 23.27 -30.69 -7.15
N ASP A 83 24.34 -31.26 -6.64
CA ASP A 83 25.70 -31.21 -7.20
C ASP A 83 26.03 -32.35 -8.17
N ASP A 84 25.07 -33.25 -8.43
CA ASP A 84 25.23 -34.29 -9.45
C ASP A 84 25.53 -33.70 -10.83
N GLU A 85 26.50 -34.33 -11.55
CA GLU A 85 26.99 -33.79 -12.82
C GLU A 85 25.92 -33.77 -13.92
N GLU A 86 25.07 -34.80 -13.99
CA GLU A 86 23.98 -34.85 -14.97
C GLU A 86 22.94 -33.77 -14.68
N ALA A 87 22.65 -33.50 -13.40
CA ALA A 87 21.75 -32.41 -13.00
C ALA A 87 22.34 -31.01 -13.33
N LYS A 88 23.64 -30.81 -13.12
CA LYS A 88 24.34 -29.56 -13.50
C LYS A 88 24.32 -29.35 -15.01
N GLN A 89 24.68 -30.35 -15.78
CA GLN A 89 24.67 -30.28 -17.26
C GLN A 89 23.26 -30.05 -17.80
N PHE A 90 22.24 -30.64 -17.18
CA PHE A 90 20.85 -30.42 -17.57
C PHE A 90 20.46 -28.97 -17.33
N ARG A 91 20.76 -28.38 -16.16
CA ARG A 91 20.47 -26.99 -15.84
C ARG A 91 21.20 -26.01 -16.75
N GLU A 92 22.45 -26.25 -17.09
CA GLU A 92 23.20 -25.49 -18.08
C GLU A 92 22.55 -25.58 -19.47
N SER A 93 22.13 -26.79 -19.88
CA SER A 93 21.43 -27.00 -21.15
C SER A 93 20.10 -26.27 -21.23
N VAL A 94 19.35 -26.19 -20.14
CA VAL A 94 18.10 -25.38 -20.09
C VAL A 94 18.39 -23.92 -20.39
N VAL A 95 19.42 -23.32 -19.81
CA VAL A 95 19.84 -21.95 -20.11
C VAL A 95 20.26 -21.82 -21.59
N GLU A 96 21.02 -22.78 -22.10
CA GLU A 96 21.38 -22.83 -23.51
C GLU A 96 20.15 -22.80 -24.42
N TRP A 97 19.13 -23.61 -24.13
CA TRP A 97 17.86 -23.62 -24.90
C TRP A 97 17.11 -22.28 -24.80
N LEU A 98 17.09 -21.64 -23.65
CA LEU A 98 16.49 -20.30 -23.50
C LEU A 98 17.22 -19.28 -24.37
N MET A 99 18.55 -19.34 -24.42
CA MET A 99 19.39 -18.44 -25.23
C MET A 99 19.23 -18.62 -26.74
N THR A 100 18.60 -19.71 -27.18
CA THR A 100 18.28 -19.89 -28.63
C THR A 100 17.40 -18.74 -29.15
N ASN A 101 16.43 -18.29 -28.36
CA ASN A 101 15.49 -17.22 -28.75
C ASN A 101 15.65 -15.94 -27.95
N HIS A 102 16.08 -15.99 -26.69
CA HIS A 102 16.25 -14.81 -25.87
C HIS A 102 17.24 -13.83 -26.50
N PRO A 103 16.89 -12.54 -26.71
CA PRO A 103 17.79 -11.56 -27.32
C PRO A 103 18.96 -11.22 -26.40
N HIS A 104 20.11 -10.91 -26.96
CA HIS A 104 21.29 -10.47 -26.22
C HIS A 104 21.34 -8.92 -26.11
N ASP A 105 20.24 -8.32 -25.68
CA ASP A 105 20.05 -6.88 -25.56
C ASP A 105 20.16 -6.36 -24.11
N CYS A 106 20.81 -7.12 -23.22
CA CYS A 106 21.03 -6.71 -21.82
C CYS A 106 21.58 -5.27 -21.66
N PRO A 107 22.47 -4.77 -22.55
CA PRO A 107 22.94 -3.38 -22.46
C PRO A 107 21.82 -2.33 -22.61
N VAL A 108 20.74 -2.64 -23.32
CA VAL A 108 19.60 -1.75 -23.55
C VAL A 108 18.31 -2.27 -22.87
N CYS A 109 18.34 -3.45 -22.28
CA CYS A 109 17.24 -4.02 -21.54
C CYS A 109 17.11 -3.34 -20.18
N GLU A 110 15.94 -2.86 -19.84
CA GLU A 110 15.67 -2.19 -18.57
C GLU A 110 15.84 -3.10 -17.34
N GLU A 111 15.69 -4.40 -17.53
CA GLU A 111 15.91 -5.38 -16.46
C GLU A 111 17.40 -5.79 -16.32
N GLY A 112 18.28 -5.31 -17.21
CA GLY A 112 19.71 -5.64 -17.16
C GLY A 112 20.36 -5.25 -15.84
N GLY A 113 20.96 -6.22 -15.15
CA GLY A 113 21.53 -6.05 -13.82
C GLY A 113 20.55 -6.29 -12.66
N ASN A 114 19.27 -6.49 -12.96
CA ASN A 114 18.20 -6.83 -12.04
C ASN A 114 17.45 -8.11 -12.48
N CYS A 115 18.03 -8.84 -13.42
CA CYS A 115 17.39 -9.90 -14.18
C CYS A 115 17.65 -11.27 -13.56
N HIS A 116 16.59 -12.01 -13.26
CA HIS A 116 16.70 -13.36 -12.71
C HIS A 116 17.33 -14.35 -13.71
N LEU A 117 17.09 -14.14 -15.02
CA LEU A 117 17.75 -14.96 -16.04
C LEU A 117 19.27 -14.75 -16.03
N GLN A 118 19.76 -13.52 -15.86
CA GLN A 118 21.20 -13.28 -15.69
C GLN A 118 21.77 -13.98 -14.46
N ASP A 119 21.07 -13.94 -13.33
CA ASP A 119 21.49 -14.63 -12.12
C ASP A 119 21.58 -16.14 -12.32
N MET A 120 20.58 -16.75 -12.95
CA MET A 120 20.56 -18.18 -13.21
C MET A 120 21.60 -18.61 -14.26
N THR A 121 21.89 -17.74 -15.23
CA THR A 121 22.96 -17.96 -16.19
C THR A 121 24.32 -18.07 -15.50
N VAL A 122 24.58 -17.15 -14.55
CA VAL A 122 25.81 -17.19 -13.73
C VAL A 122 25.84 -18.42 -12.83
N MET A 123 24.73 -18.75 -12.17
CA MET A 123 24.62 -19.86 -11.24
C MET A 123 24.86 -21.24 -11.94
N THR A 124 24.41 -21.37 -13.18
CA THR A 124 24.58 -22.63 -13.95
C THR A 124 25.92 -22.76 -14.67
N GLY A 125 26.73 -21.68 -14.67
CA GLY A 125 28.03 -21.68 -15.36
C GLY A 125 27.93 -21.56 -16.88
N HIS A 126 26.75 -21.34 -17.46
CA HIS A 126 26.59 -21.13 -18.90
C HIS A 126 27.26 -19.82 -19.33
N ASN A 127 28.25 -19.89 -20.17
CA ASN A 127 29.09 -18.76 -20.56
C ASN A 127 29.15 -18.51 -22.07
N MET A 128 28.72 -19.45 -22.91
CA MET A 128 28.68 -19.26 -24.35
C MET A 128 27.55 -20.03 -25.01
N ARG A 129 27.01 -19.46 -26.05
CA ARG A 129 26.00 -20.08 -26.92
C ARG A 129 26.63 -20.97 -27.95
N LYS A 130 26.15 -22.21 -28.08
CA LYS A 130 26.70 -23.24 -29.01
C LYS A 130 26.16 -23.13 -30.45
N TYR A 131 25.00 -22.46 -30.63
CA TYR A 131 24.42 -22.31 -31.98
C TYR A 131 24.14 -20.86 -32.36
N ARG A 132 24.00 -20.65 -33.69
CA ARG A 132 23.62 -19.38 -34.28
C ARG A 132 22.53 -19.62 -35.33
N PHE A 133 21.37 -19.04 -35.12
CA PHE A 133 20.28 -19.04 -36.08
C PHE A 133 19.37 -17.83 -35.82
N THR A 134 18.45 -17.59 -36.77
CA THR A 134 17.50 -16.49 -36.65
C THR A 134 16.58 -16.72 -35.43
N LYS A 135 16.57 -15.73 -34.53
CA LYS A 135 15.66 -15.75 -33.39
C LYS A 135 14.25 -15.40 -33.85
N ARG A 136 13.25 -16.00 -33.21
CA ARG A 136 11.86 -15.58 -33.44
C ARG A 136 11.66 -14.15 -32.96
N THR A 137 10.72 -13.46 -33.60
CA THR A 137 10.39 -12.07 -33.31
C THR A 137 8.89 -11.94 -33.09
N HIS A 138 8.53 -11.19 -32.05
CA HIS A 138 7.16 -10.85 -31.72
C HIS A 138 6.97 -9.34 -31.80
N ILE A 139 5.74 -8.91 -32.04
CA ILE A 139 5.33 -7.50 -31.95
C ILE A 139 5.04 -7.20 -30.48
N ASN A 140 5.49 -6.05 -29.99
CA ASN A 140 5.17 -5.56 -28.65
C ASN A 140 3.79 -4.88 -28.66
N GLN A 141 3.17 -4.78 -27.49
CA GLN A 141 1.89 -4.11 -27.31
C GLN A 141 2.06 -2.86 -26.44
N ASP A 142 1.19 -1.86 -26.64
CA ASP A 142 0.95 -0.83 -25.64
C ASP A 142 0.01 -1.39 -24.57
N LEU A 143 0.49 -1.45 -23.35
CA LEU A 143 -0.25 -1.95 -22.18
C LEU A 143 -0.67 -0.84 -21.21
N GLY A 144 -0.70 0.41 -21.68
CA GLY A 144 -1.09 1.58 -20.91
C GLY A 144 0.10 2.32 -20.28
N PRO A 145 -0.15 3.19 -19.30
CA PRO A 145 0.87 4.10 -18.79
C PRO A 145 1.88 3.47 -17.83
N PHE A 146 1.59 2.30 -17.26
CA PHE A 146 2.39 1.72 -16.19
C PHE A 146 3.43 0.70 -16.65
N ILE A 147 3.13 -0.06 -17.70
CA ILE A 147 3.89 -1.25 -18.09
C ILE A 147 4.42 -1.12 -19.49
N SER A 148 5.73 -1.23 -19.67
CA SER A 148 6.37 -1.45 -20.96
C SER A 148 6.34 -2.95 -21.28
N HIS A 149 6.24 -3.29 -22.57
CA HIS A 149 6.15 -4.66 -23.05
C HIS A 149 7.19 -4.96 -24.12
N GLU A 150 8.03 -5.98 -23.89
CA GLU A 150 9.08 -6.43 -24.81
C GLU A 150 9.03 -7.96 -24.94
N MET A 151 8.09 -8.45 -25.74
CA MET A 151 7.75 -9.87 -25.80
C MET A 151 8.91 -10.78 -26.21
N ASN A 152 9.88 -10.26 -26.98
CA ASN A 152 11.05 -11.05 -27.42
C ASN A 152 11.93 -11.56 -26.27
N ARG A 153 11.84 -10.94 -25.08
CA ARG A 153 12.57 -11.31 -23.88
C ARG A 153 11.93 -12.45 -23.09
N CYS A 154 10.80 -12.99 -23.57
CA CYS A 154 10.04 -13.99 -22.87
C CYS A 154 10.73 -15.37 -22.87
N ILE A 155 10.77 -16.02 -21.70
CA ILE A 155 11.25 -17.38 -21.48
C ILE A 155 10.11 -18.39 -21.24
N ALA A 156 8.87 -18.02 -21.49
CA ALA A 156 7.67 -18.84 -21.34
C ALA A 156 7.55 -19.52 -19.95
N CYS A 157 7.82 -18.79 -18.88
CA CYS A 157 7.73 -19.31 -17.51
C CYS A 157 6.32 -19.27 -16.93
N TYR A 158 5.36 -18.61 -17.56
CA TYR A 158 3.95 -18.47 -17.16
C TYR A 158 3.70 -17.72 -15.83
N ARG A 159 4.69 -17.13 -15.21
CA ARG A 159 4.48 -16.43 -13.93
C ARG A 159 3.54 -15.24 -14.07
N CYS A 160 3.63 -14.46 -15.16
CA CYS A 160 2.80 -13.28 -15.41
C CYS A 160 1.31 -13.60 -15.42
N VAL A 161 0.87 -14.58 -16.20
CA VAL A 161 -0.56 -14.93 -16.30
C VAL A 161 -1.06 -15.64 -15.04
N ARG A 162 -0.24 -16.47 -14.40
CA ARG A 162 -0.59 -17.09 -13.12
C ARG A 162 -0.77 -16.04 -12.02
N TYR A 163 0.05 -15.01 -12.02
CA TYR A 163 -0.13 -13.87 -11.14
C TYR A 163 -1.40 -13.10 -11.51
N TYR A 164 -1.45 -12.61 -12.75
CA TYR A 164 -2.47 -11.65 -13.18
C TYR A 164 -3.88 -12.23 -13.15
N LYS A 165 -4.06 -13.45 -13.71
CA LYS A 165 -5.37 -14.13 -13.77
C LYS A 165 -5.67 -14.95 -12.51
N ASP A 166 -4.75 -15.86 -12.13
CA ASP A 166 -5.07 -16.87 -11.13
C ASP A 166 -4.98 -16.30 -9.71
N TYR A 167 -4.07 -15.36 -9.47
CA TYR A 167 -3.88 -14.74 -8.16
C TYR A 167 -4.71 -13.46 -8.02
N ALA A 168 -4.57 -12.51 -8.95
CA ALA A 168 -5.17 -11.18 -8.87
C ALA A 168 -6.55 -11.03 -9.54
N ASP A 169 -7.05 -12.07 -10.21
CA ASP A 169 -8.35 -12.13 -10.93
C ASP A 169 -8.48 -11.10 -12.07
N GLY A 170 -7.36 -10.66 -12.66
CA GLY A 170 -7.37 -9.84 -13.87
C GLY A 170 -7.82 -10.66 -15.08
N THR A 171 -8.58 -10.05 -15.98
CA THR A 171 -9.23 -10.76 -17.10
C THR A 171 -8.63 -10.44 -18.46
N ASP A 172 -7.85 -9.40 -18.57
CA ASP A 172 -7.41 -8.80 -19.84
C ASP A 172 -5.95 -9.07 -20.23
N LEU A 173 -5.23 -9.93 -19.50
CA LEU A 173 -3.93 -10.48 -19.88
C LEU A 173 -4.05 -12.00 -20.04
N GLY A 174 -3.55 -12.55 -21.14
CA GLY A 174 -3.66 -13.97 -21.46
C GLY A 174 -2.42 -14.58 -22.08
N VAL A 175 -2.57 -15.86 -22.42
CA VAL A 175 -1.59 -16.61 -23.23
C VAL A 175 -2.26 -16.96 -24.55
N TYR A 176 -1.61 -16.64 -25.66
CA TYR A 176 -2.10 -16.86 -27.02
C TYR A 176 -1.10 -17.63 -27.85
N GLY A 177 -1.56 -18.27 -28.92
CA GLY A 177 -0.70 -19.08 -29.77
C GLY A 177 -0.33 -20.42 -29.17
N ALA A 178 0.57 -21.13 -29.87
CA ALA A 178 1.02 -22.47 -29.49
C ALA A 178 2.50 -22.69 -29.88
N HIS A 179 3.11 -23.70 -29.28
CA HIS A 179 4.49 -24.11 -29.52
C HIS A 179 5.49 -22.94 -29.38
N ASN A 180 6.24 -22.66 -30.44
CA ASN A 180 7.25 -21.61 -30.44
C ASN A 180 6.67 -20.19 -30.58
N TYR A 181 5.36 -20.07 -30.82
CA TYR A 181 4.68 -18.79 -31.01
C TYR A 181 3.78 -18.39 -29.85
N VAL A 182 4.06 -18.92 -28.66
CA VAL A 182 3.34 -18.52 -27.44
C VAL A 182 3.58 -17.05 -27.16
N TYR A 183 2.50 -16.31 -26.96
CA TYR A 183 2.48 -14.88 -26.72
C TYR A 183 1.79 -14.55 -25.41
N PHE A 184 2.39 -13.71 -24.59
CA PHE A 184 1.85 -13.26 -23.31
C PHE A 184 1.51 -11.77 -23.41
N GLY A 185 0.23 -11.44 -23.40
CA GLY A 185 -0.24 -10.07 -23.60
C GLY A 185 -1.77 -9.99 -23.56
N ARG A 186 -2.31 -8.94 -24.13
CA ARG A 186 -3.74 -8.75 -24.39
C ARG A 186 -4.10 -9.32 -25.77
N THR A 187 -5.40 -9.40 -26.08
CA THR A 187 -5.88 -9.74 -27.44
C THR A 187 -5.52 -8.63 -28.45
N GLU A 188 -5.52 -7.39 -28.00
CA GLU A 188 -5.17 -6.18 -28.73
C GLU A 188 -4.51 -5.16 -27.81
N ASP A 189 -3.96 -4.09 -28.35
CA ASP A 189 -3.37 -3.00 -27.58
C ASP A 189 -4.42 -2.39 -26.64
N GLY A 190 -3.97 -1.94 -25.48
CA GLY A 190 -4.82 -1.28 -24.51
C GLY A 190 -4.31 -1.45 -23.08
N THR A 191 -4.74 -0.55 -22.22
CA THR A 191 -4.36 -0.50 -20.82
C THR A 191 -4.77 -1.76 -20.07
N LEU A 192 -3.86 -2.30 -19.25
CA LEU A 192 -4.18 -3.34 -18.28
C LEU A 192 -5.08 -2.77 -17.18
N GLU A 193 -6.27 -3.35 -17.02
CA GLU A 193 -7.32 -2.79 -16.16
C GLU A 193 -7.20 -3.18 -14.69
N SER A 194 -6.44 -4.22 -14.36
CA SER A 194 -6.25 -4.62 -12.96
C SER A 194 -5.49 -3.53 -12.20
N GLU A 195 -5.96 -3.21 -11.02
CA GLU A 195 -5.32 -2.32 -10.05
C GLU A 195 -4.01 -2.85 -9.45
N PHE A 196 -3.59 -4.02 -9.92
CA PHE A 196 -2.36 -4.72 -9.49
C PHE A 196 -1.42 -5.02 -10.66
N SER A 197 -1.64 -4.40 -11.82
CA SER A 197 -0.88 -4.69 -13.05
C SER A 197 0.63 -4.47 -12.88
N GLY A 198 1.03 -3.49 -12.08
CA GLY A 198 2.42 -3.15 -11.82
C GLY A 198 3.26 -4.26 -11.20
N ASN A 199 2.65 -5.26 -10.57
CA ASN A 199 3.40 -6.39 -10.03
C ASN A 199 3.93 -7.33 -11.13
N LEU A 200 3.47 -7.20 -12.37
CA LEU A 200 4.04 -7.92 -13.52
C LEU A 200 5.54 -7.62 -13.68
N VAL A 201 5.97 -6.40 -13.32
CA VAL A 201 7.38 -5.98 -13.38
C VAL A 201 8.26 -6.84 -12.48
N GLU A 202 7.80 -7.16 -11.26
CA GLU A 202 8.59 -7.95 -10.31
C GLU A 202 8.35 -9.46 -10.43
N VAL A 203 7.16 -9.86 -10.89
CA VAL A 203 6.81 -11.26 -11.11
C VAL A 203 7.52 -11.83 -12.34
N CYS A 204 7.72 -11.03 -13.39
CA CYS A 204 8.44 -11.44 -14.58
C CYS A 204 9.94 -11.66 -14.26
N PRO A 205 10.54 -12.80 -14.59
CA PRO A 205 11.96 -13.07 -14.32
C PRO A 205 12.91 -12.43 -15.34
N THR A 206 12.37 -11.75 -16.34
CA THR A 206 13.11 -11.11 -17.43
C THR A 206 12.48 -9.77 -17.80
N GLY A 207 13.07 -9.02 -18.71
CA GLY A 207 12.61 -7.69 -19.13
C GLY A 207 11.44 -7.69 -20.13
N VAL A 208 10.47 -8.61 -20.02
CA VAL A 208 9.25 -8.58 -20.85
C VAL A 208 8.29 -7.49 -20.39
N PHE A 209 8.02 -7.46 -19.08
CA PHE A 209 7.19 -6.44 -18.44
C PHE A 209 8.10 -5.60 -17.55
N THR A 210 8.25 -4.33 -17.89
CA THR A 210 9.10 -3.40 -17.13
C THR A 210 8.32 -2.15 -16.74
N ASP A 211 8.82 -1.41 -15.76
CA ASP A 211 8.21 -0.17 -15.26
C ASP A 211 8.37 0.95 -16.29
N LYS A 212 7.27 1.36 -16.97
CA LYS A 212 7.29 2.39 -17.99
C LYS A 212 7.70 3.75 -17.43
N THR A 213 7.34 4.06 -16.18
CA THR A 213 7.73 5.31 -15.52
C THR A 213 9.23 5.39 -15.24
N HIS A 214 9.88 4.25 -15.02
CA HIS A 214 11.32 4.14 -14.90
C HIS A 214 12.02 4.18 -16.27
N SER A 215 11.42 3.56 -17.31
CA SER A 215 11.96 3.56 -18.68
C SER A 215 12.27 4.96 -19.20
N GLU A 216 11.39 5.92 -18.95
CA GLU A 216 11.53 7.31 -19.44
C GLU A 216 12.75 8.02 -18.87
N ARG A 217 13.19 7.62 -17.69
CA ARG A 217 14.33 8.19 -16.97
C ARG A 217 15.28 7.10 -16.49
N TYR A 218 15.54 6.14 -17.36
CA TYR A 218 16.22 4.91 -17.05
C TYR A 218 17.64 5.12 -16.50
N ASN A 219 17.92 4.38 -15.45
CA ASN A 219 19.26 4.14 -14.94
C ASN A 219 19.35 2.70 -14.42
N ARG A 220 20.55 2.18 -14.27
CA ARG A 220 20.75 0.84 -13.73
C ARG A 220 20.41 0.80 -12.23
N LYS A 221 19.90 -0.32 -11.77
CA LYS A 221 19.49 -0.48 -10.39
C LYS A 221 20.66 -0.28 -9.40
N TRP A 222 21.85 -0.70 -9.77
CA TRP A 222 23.04 -0.49 -8.94
C TRP A 222 23.49 0.97 -8.84
N ASP A 223 23.01 1.87 -9.69
CA ASP A 223 23.25 3.30 -9.60
C ASP A 223 22.24 4.02 -8.71
N MET A 224 21.19 3.36 -8.30
CA MET A 224 20.20 3.91 -7.39
C MET A 224 20.56 3.67 -5.93
N GLN A 225 20.09 4.55 -5.07
CA GLN A 225 20.03 4.30 -3.63
C GLN A 225 18.59 4.08 -3.19
N PHE A 226 18.42 3.27 -2.17
CA PHE A 226 17.13 2.85 -1.63
C PHE A 226 17.11 3.06 -0.11
N ALA A 227 15.93 3.23 0.44
CA ALA A 227 15.70 3.15 1.88
C ALA A 227 14.35 2.46 2.14
N PRO A 228 14.13 1.92 3.36
CA PRO A 228 12.83 1.37 3.71
C PRO A 228 11.77 2.45 3.70
N GLY A 229 10.76 2.26 2.86
CA GLY A 229 9.62 3.16 2.79
C GLY A 229 8.34 2.49 3.30
N ILE A 230 7.38 3.32 3.67
CA ILE A 230 5.99 2.95 3.91
C ILE A 230 5.12 3.76 2.96
N CYS A 231 4.19 3.10 2.28
CA CYS A 231 3.29 3.75 1.33
C CYS A 231 2.43 4.81 2.03
N GLN A 232 2.39 6.02 1.46
CA GLN A 232 1.72 7.20 2.05
C GLN A 232 0.26 7.37 1.56
N GLN A 233 -0.30 6.42 0.78
CA GLN A 233 -1.49 6.71 -0.02
C GLN A 233 -2.79 6.11 0.52
N CYS A 234 -2.74 5.31 1.58
CA CYS A 234 -3.90 4.82 2.32
C CYS A 234 -3.48 4.22 3.67
N SER A 235 -4.44 3.88 4.52
CA SER A 235 -4.21 3.38 5.87
C SER A 235 -3.65 1.95 5.97
N ILE A 236 -3.39 1.26 4.86
CA ILE A 236 -2.92 -0.14 4.87
C ILE A 236 -1.47 -0.29 5.38
N GLY A 237 -0.59 0.68 5.08
CA GLY A 237 0.80 0.62 5.53
C GLY A 237 1.68 -0.37 4.76
N CYS A 238 1.50 -0.49 3.44
CA CYS A 238 2.35 -1.34 2.60
C CYS A 238 3.81 -0.92 2.67
N ASN A 239 4.71 -1.90 2.80
CA ASN A 239 6.14 -1.68 2.81
C ASN A 239 6.66 -1.51 1.37
N THR A 240 7.48 -0.50 1.15
CA THR A 240 8.04 -0.13 -0.16
C THR A 240 9.54 0.06 -0.11
N SER A 241 10.19 -0.04 -1.26
CA SER A 241 11.59 0.35 -1.47
C SER A 241 11.64 1.42 -2.56
N PRO A 242 11.53 2.69 -2.20
CA PRO A 242 11.73 3.78 -3.15
C PRO A 242 13.19 3.87 -3.56
N GLY A 243 13.44 3.93 -4.87
CA GLY A 243 14.78 4.07 -5.44
C GLY A 243 14.98 5.45 -6.06
N GLU A 244 16.06 6.10 -5.71
CA GLU A 244 16.40 7.46 -6.13
C GLU A 244 17.66 7.49 -7.00
N ARG A 245 17.72 8.41 -7.94
CA ARG A 245 18.91 8.84 -8.64
C ARG A 245 18.77 10.29 -9.13
N TYR A 246 19.81 11.08 -8.92
CA TYR A 246 19.89 12.49 -9.32
C TYR A 246 18.82 13.41 -8.70
N GLY A 247 18.42 13.13 -7.45
CA GLY A 247 17.44 13.93 -6.73
C GLY A 247 15.99 13.65 -7.12
N GLU A 248 15.73 12.51 -7.78
CA GLU A 248 14.40 12.08 -8.20
C GLU A 248 14.13 10.62 -7.82
N ILE A 249 12.95 10.32 -7.34
CA ILE A 249 12.49 8.94 -7.23
C ILE A 249 12.29 8.39 -8.65
N ARG A 250 12.95 7.28 -8.95
CA ARG A 250 12.94 6.63 -10.27
C ARG A 250 11.94 5.50 -10.35
N ARG A 251 11.74 4.77 -9.26
CA ARG A 251 10.78 3.69 -9.15
C ARG A 251 10.47 3.37 -7.69
N ILE A 252 9.37 2.67 -7.45
CA ILE A 252 9.06 2.05 -6.16
C ILE A 252 8.93 0.54 -6.38
N GLU A 253 9.73 -0.23 -5.62
CA GLU A 253 9.64 -1.68 -5.58
C GLU A 253 8.87 -2.14 -4.34
N ASN A 254 8.29 -3.34 -4.42
CA ASN A 254 7.73 -3.99 -3.26
C ASN A 254 8.84 -4.34 -2.26
N ARG A 255 8.66 -3.97 -1.01
CA ARG A 255 9.48 -4.48 0.09
C ARG A 255 8.67 -5.52 0.85
N TYR A 256 9.19 -6.73 0.89
CA TYR A 256 8.51 -7.85 1.51
C TYR A 256 8.19 -7.58 2.99
N ASN A 257 6.92 -7.74 3.35
CA ASN A 257 6.46 -7.80 4.73
C ASN A 257 5.40 -8.90 4.84
N GLY A 258 5.76 -10.02 5.49
CA GLY A 258 4.91 -11.20 5.61
C GLY A 258 3.62 -10.98 6.37
N SER A 259 3.48 -9.88 7.13
CA SER A 259 2.25 -9.51 7.83
C SER A 259 1.36 -8.56 7.02
N VAL A 260 1.92 -7.71 6.16
CA VAL A 260 1.20 -6.64 5.47
C VAL A 260 1.04 -6.93 3.97
N ASN A 261 1.93 -6.44 3.14
CA ASN A 261 1.75 -6.48 1.67
C ASN A 261 2.36 -7.70 0.99
N HIS A 262 3.11 -8.52 1.71
CA HIS A 262 3.68 -9.74 1.18
C HIS A 262 4.59 -9.44 -0.05
N TYR A 263 4.26 -9.97 -1.23
CA TYR A 263 5.01 -9.76 -2.48
C TYR A 263 4.42 -8.64 -3.36
N PHE A 264 3.30 -8.02 -3.01
CA PHE A 264 2.50 -7.26 -3.97
C PHE A 264 2.10 -5.89 -3.45
N LEU A 265 2.18 -4.89 -4.34
CA LEU A 265 1.65 -3.54 -4.17
C LEU A 265 0.43 -3.34 -5.07
N CYS A 266 -0.41 -2.36 -4.78
CA CYS A 266 -1.34 -1.83 -5.76
C CYS A 266 -0.64 -0.82 -6.68
N ASP A 267 -1.21 -0.57 -7.86
CA ASP A 267 -0.60 0.31 -8.86
C ASP A 267 -0.49 1.76 -8.38
N ARG A 268 -1.46 2.23 -7.57
CA ARG A 268 -1.33 3.54 -6.91
C ARG A 268 -0.09 3.60 -6.01
N GLY A 269 0.12 2.60 -5.16
CA GLY A 269 1.27 2.54 -4.26
C GLY A 269 2.61 2.43 -4.98
N ARG A 270 2.63 1.80 -6.16
CA ARG A 270 3.83 1.63 -6.99
C ARG A 270 4.15 2.85 -7.83
N PHE A 271 3.16 3.46 -8.48
CA PHE A 271 3.37 4.50 -9.49
C PHE A 271 2.97 5.92 -9.04
N GLY A 272 2.28 6.02 -7.90
CA GLY A 272 1.77 7.29 -7.39
C GLY A 272 2.80 8.22 -6.73
N TYR A 273 4.08 8.03 -6.96
CA TYR A 273 5.16 8.79 -6.32
C TYR A 273 5.54 10.10 -7.07
N GLY A 274 5.00 10.34 -8.27
CA GLY A 274 5.40 11.47 -9.12
C GLY A 274 5.30 12.83 -8.43
N TYR A 275 4.44 12.97 -7.41
CA TYR A 275 4.32 14.19 -6.62
C TYR A 275 5.62 14.59 -5.90
N VAL A 276 6.52 13.63 -5.60
CA VAL A 276 7.83 13.90 -4.99
C VAL A 276 8.75 14.63 -5.99
N ASN A 277 8.63 14.29 -7.28
CA ASN A 277 9.49 14.79 -8.34
C ASN A 277 8.99 16.12 -8.96
N ARG A 278 7.82 16.62 -8.55
CA ARG A 278 7.26 17.85 -9.11
C ARG A 278 8.19 19.04 -8.93
N LYS A 279 8.27 19.88 -9.95
CA LYS A 279 9.13 21.08 -9.95
C LYS A 279 8.52 22.27 -9.22
N ASP A 280 7.19 22.29 -9.09
CA ASP A 280 6.42 23.36 -8.44
C ASP A 280 6.32 23.19 -6.91
N ARG A 281 6.94 22.17 -6.34
CA ARG A 281 7.02 21.97 -4.89
C ARG A 281 7.75 23.14 -4.22
N PRO A 282 7.34 23.57 -3.01
CA PRO A 282 8.09 24.51 -2.20
C PRO A 282 9.52 23.97 -1.95
N ARG A 283 10.52 24.73 -2.31
CA ARG A 283 11.95 24.37 -2.13
C ARG A 283 12.75 25.43 -1.39
N GLN A 284 12.14 26.58 -1.16
CA GLN A 284 12.75 27.73 -0.46
C GLN A 284 11.72 28.31 0.51
N ALA A 285 12.19 28.81 1.66
CA ALA A 285 11.31 29.52 2.57
C ALA A 285 10.86 30.86 1.95
N VAL A 286 9.60 31.18 2.10
CA VAL A 286 8.99 32.39 1.53
C VAL A 286 8.29 33.19 2.64
N LEU A 287 8.65 34.45 2.76
CA LEU A 287 7.98 35.42 3.64
C LEU A 287 7.17 36.40 2.81
N ASN A 288 5.88 36.48 3.11
CA ASN A 288 4.96 37.47 2.50
C ASN A 288 4.83 38.69 3.43
N LYS A 289 5.40 39.81 3.01
CA LYS A 289 5.25 41.09 3.70
C LYS A 289 4.38 42.00 2.85
N ASN A 290 3.15 42.31 3.35
CA ASN A 290 2.21 43.22 2.70
C ASN A 290 1.91 42.84 1.23
N GLY A 291 1.75 41.57 0.93
CA GLY A 291 1.47 41.05 -0.42
C GLY A 291 2.70 40.83 -1.32
N VAL A 292 3.89 41.17 -0.82
CA VAL A 292 5.15 40.92 -1.53
C VAL A 292 5.81 39.64 -1.00
N LYS A 293 5.86 38.58 -1.83
CA LYS A 293 6.52 37.31 -1.52
C LYS A 293 8.04 37.46 -1.72
N GLN A 294 8.81 37.16 -0.69
CA GLN A 294 10.28 37.19 -0.71
C GLN A 294 10.83 35.82 -0.32
N VAL A 295 11.76 35.31 -1.10
CA VAL A 295 12.56 34.15 -0.73
C VAL A 295 13.55 34.56 0.34
N ILE A 296 13.61 33.81 1.43
CA ILE A 296 14.45 34.09 2.58
C ILE A 296 15.24 32.83 2.98
N SER A 297 16.31 33.02 3.74
CA SER A 297 17.11 31.92 4.29
C SER A 297 16.37 31.17 5.41
N ALA A 298 16.82 29.97 5.76
CA ALA A 298 16.27 29.21 6.89
C ALA A 298 16.37 29.98 8.22
N ILE A 299 17.48 30.68 8.44
CA ILE A 299 17.71 31.49 9.65
C ILE A 299 16.68 32.62 9.70
N GLU A 300 16.54 33.38 8.62
CA GLU A 300 15.54 34.46 8.55
C GLU A 300 14.10 33.94 8.69
N ALA A 301 13.81 32.73 8.19
CA ALA A 301 12.51 32.10 8.34
C ALA A 301 12.23 31.77 9.82
N MET A 302 13.21 31.23 10.54
CA MET A 302 13.07 30.94 11.97
C MET A 302 12.92 32.21 12.79
N GLN A 303 13.73 33.23 12.56
CA GLN A 303 13.61 34.54 13.24
C GLN A 303 12.25 35.20 12.99
N SER A 304 11.79 35.20 11.73
CA SER A 304 10.48 35.74 11.38
C SER A 304 9.34 34.94 12.01
N GLY A 305 9.41 33.60 11.96
CA GLY A 305 8.43 32.72 12.57
C GLY A 305 8.38 32.87 14.10
N ALA A 306 9.53 32.93 14.77
CA ALA A 306 9.63 33.19 16.20
C ALA A 306 9.05 34.55 16.58
N GLN A 307 9.34 35.59 15.80
CA GLN A 307 8.76 36.91 16.01
C GLN A 307 7.23 36.88 15.92
N ILE A 308 6.67 36.19 14.89
CA ILE A 308 5.22 36.04 14.73
C ILE A 308 4.62 35.35 15.97
N ILE A 309 5.24 34.21 16.39
CA ILE A 309 4.78 33.41 17.53
C ILE A 309 4.80 34.24 18.83
N ASN A 310 5.89 34.98 19.09
CA ASN A 310 6.07 35.75 20.31
C ASN A 310 5.18 37.02 20.39
N GLN A 311 4.75 37.55 19.25
CA GLN A 311 3.83 38.67 19.16
C GLN A 311 2.35 38.28 19.16
N ALA A 312 2.07 36.96 18.96
CA ALA A 312 0.71 36.46 18.91
C ALA A 312 0.00 36.56 20.26
N LYS A 313 -1.28 36.87 20.23
CA LYS A 313 -2.16 36.73 21.40
C LYS A 313 -2.37 35.23 21.70
N LYS A 314 -2.60 34.45 20.66
CA LYS A 314 -2.81 33.02 20.75
C LYS A 314 -2.43 32.31 19.44
N VAL A 315 -1.53 31.35 19.55
CA VAL A 315 -1.13 30.46 18.44
C VAL A 315 -1.89 29.15 18.52
N ILE A 316 -2.41 28.67 17.40
CA ILE A 316 -2.96 27.33 17.25
C ILE A 316 -2.18 26.55 16.20
N GLY A 317 -2.15 25.22 16.36
CA GLY A 317 -1.53 24.30 15.42
C GLY A 317 -2.56 23.38 14.78
N ILE A 318 -2.53 23.27 13.46
CA ILE A 318 -3.39 22.39 12.68
C ILE A 318 -2.52 21.31 12.07
N GLY A 319 -2.68 20.07 12.56
CA GLY A 319 -1.95 18.89 12.13
C GLY A 319 -2.50 18.28 10.83
N SER A 320 -2.06 17.06 10.56
CA SER A 320 -2.36 16.38 9.31
C SER A 320 -2.42 14.86 9.46
N PRO A 321 -3.39 14.20 8.82
CA PRO A 321 -3.43 12.74 8.74
C PRO A 321 -2.39 12.16 7.75
N ARG A 322 -1.69 13.01 6.97
CA ARG A 322 -0.57 12.65 6.09
C ARG A 322 0.78 12.70 6.79
N ALA A 323 0.94 13.67 7.70
CA ALA A 323 2.19 13.89 8.42
C ALA A 323 2.51 12.73 9.38
N SER A 324 3.79 12.49 9.62
CA SER A 324 4.25 11.49 10.59
C SER A 324 3.74 11.76 12.01
N VAL A 325 3.78 10.75 12.87
CA VAL A 325 3.46 10.93 14.30
C VAL A 325 4.35 12.00 14.92
N GLU A 326 5.65 11.98 14.58
CA GLU A 326 6.64 12.91 15.11
C GLU A 326 6.38 14.35 14.66
N SER A 327 6.00 14.56 13.39
CA SER A 327 5.66 15.89 12.88
C SER A 327 4.42 16.49 13.56
N ASN A 328 3.37 15.70 13.73
CA ASN A 328 2.17 16.10 14.48
C ASN A 328 2.49 16.36 15.96
N TYR A 329 3.33 15.52 16.59
CA TYR A 329 3.76 15.70 17.96
C TYR A 329 4.57 16.99 18.15
N ALA A 330 5.50 17.26 17.25
CA ALA A 330 6.32 18.47 17.30
C ALA A 330 5.47 19.76 17.23
N LEU A 331 4.47 19.77 16.35
CA LEU A 331 3.50 20.88 16.30
C LEU A 331 2.71 20.99 17.61
N ARG A 332 2.21 19.85 18.14
CA ARG A 332 1.48 19.80 19.42
C ARG A 332 2.35 20.28 20.58
N ALA A 333 3.63 19.97 20.60
CA ALA A 333 4.56 20.42 21.61
C ALA A 333 4.83 21.94 21.52
N LEU A 334 4.89 22.49 20.30
CA LEU A 334 5.09 23.92 20.05
C LEU A 334 3.91 24.77 20.55
N VAL A 335 2.67 24.37 20.20
CA VAL A 335 1.47 25.18 20.50
C VAL A 335 0.78 24.82 21.81
N GLY A 336 1.14 23.67 22.41
CA GLY A 336 0.48 23.08 23.56
C GLY A 336 -0.75 22.26 23.20
N ALA A 337 -1.06 21.26 24.04
CA ALA A 337 -2.09 20.25 23.77
C ALA A 337 -3.48 20.86 23.48
N ASP A 338 -3.88 21.89 24.25
CA ASP A 338 -5.20 22.55 24.11
C ASP A 338 -5.33 23.42 22.85
N ASN A 339 -4.23 23.69 22.17
CA ASN A 339 -4.18 24.50 20.96
C ASN A 339 -3.85 23.68 19.72
N PHE A 340 -3.75 22.36 19.87
CA PHE A 340 -3.48 21.45 18.76
C PHE A 340 -4.77 20.85 18.21
N TYR A 341 -4.95 20.93 16.89
CA TYR A 341 -6.09 20.43 16.14
C TYR A 341 -5.65 19.40 15.10
N SER A 342 -6.48 18.38 14.87
CA SER A 342 -6.15 17.28 13.96
C SER A 342 -6.08 17.68 12.49
N GLY A 343 -6.73 18.78 12.12
CA GLY A 343 -6.79 19.22 10.72
C GLY A 343 -7.76 18.44 9.83
N ILE A 344 -8.58 17.56 10.38
CA ILE A 344 -9.66 16.85 9.68
C ILE A 344 -11.03 17.29 10.19
N SER A 345 -12.08 17.02 9.40
CA SER A 345 -13.45 17.42 9.76
C SER A 345 -13.94 16.76 11.06
N ALA A 346 -14.86 17.38 11.76
CA ALA A 346 -15.46 16.85 12.98
C ALA A 346 -16.10 15.47 12.76
N GLY A 347 -16.76 15.24 11.62
CA GLY A 347 -17.35 13.97 11.28
C GLY A 347 -16.31 12.85 11.10
N GLU A 348 -15.21 13.13 10.40
CA GLU A 348 -14.11 12.16 10.25
C GLU A 348 -13.41 11.91 11.58
N GLN A 349 -13.16 12.95 12.37
CA GLN A 349 -12.56 12.81 13.71
C GLN A 349 -13.39 11.87 14.60
N ARG A 350 -14.73 12.03 14.63
CA ARG A 350 -15.59 11.13 15.43
C ARG A 350 -15.53 9.68 14.93
N ARG A 351 -15.57 9.46 13.62
CA ARG A 351 -15.45 8.11 13.05
C ARG A 351 -14.11 7.47 13.40
N LEU A 352 -13.01 8.19 13.25
CA LEU A 352 -11.67 7.68 13.61
C LEU A 352 -11.57 7.36 15.10
N ALA A 353 -12.05 8.23 15.96
CA ALA A 353 -12.07 8.01 17.42
C ALA A 353 -12.94 6.80 17.79
N LEU A 354 -14.09 6.64 17.13
CA LEU A 354 -14.98 5.48 17.32
C LEU A 354 -14.29 4.18 16.87
N MET A 355 -13.70 4.15 15.68
CA MET A 355 -12.97 2.97 15.17
C MET A 355 -11.81 2.62 16.11
N GLN A 356 -10.99 3.60 16.51
CA GLN A 356 -9.90 3.40 17.47
C GLN A 356 -10.42 2.81 18.78
N ASN A 357 -11.48 3.37 19.35
CA ASN A 357 -12.06 2.87 20.59
C ASN A 357 -12.55 1.42 20.46
N ILE A 358 -13.19 1.07 19.33
CA ILE A 358 -13.65 -0.30 19.06
C ILE A 358 -12.45 -1.24 18.95
N LEU A 359 -11.42 -0.87 18.22
CA LEU A 359 -10.22 -1.71 18.03
C LEU A 359 -9.44 -1.92 19.33
N GLN A 360 -9.39 -0.91 20.20
CA GLN A 360 -8.68 -1.00 21.48
C GLN A 360 -9.50 -1.66 22.60
N ASN A 361 -10.82 -1.41 22.64
CA ASN A 361 -11.67 -1.78 23.77
C ASN A 361 -12.79 -2.77 23.43
N GLY A 362 -13.00 -3.11 22.15
CA GLY A 362 -14.05 -4.05 21.71
C GLY A 362 -13.72 -5.52 21.95
N GLY A 363 -12.47 -5.82 22.27
CA GLY A 363 -12.02 -7.19 22.51
C GLY A 363 -12.09 -8.10 21.26
N ILE A 364 -12.18 -7.54 20.06
CA ILE A 364 -12.16 -8.28 18.79
C ILE A 364 -10.75 -8.18 18.20
N TYR A 365 -10.28 -9.28 17.63
CA TYR A 365 -8.99 -9.32 16.98
C TYR A 365 -9.04 -8.59 15.63
N THR A 366 -8.06 -7.73 15.38
CA THR A 366 -7.87 -7.10 14.07
C THR A 366 -6.78 -7.89 13.31
N PRO A 367 -7.12 -8.58 12.21
CA PRO A 367 -6.14 -9.37 11.49
C PRO A 367 -5.15 -8.48 10.72
N THR A 368 -3.94 -9.00 10.54
CA THR A 368 -3.01 -8.49 9.52
C THR A 368 -3.57 -8.78 8.12
N LEU A 369 -3.09 -8.09 7.10
CA LEU A 369 -3.50 -8.39 5.71
C LEU A 369 -3.23 -9.84 5.32
N ARG A 370 -2.14 -10.43 5.81
CA ARG A 370 -1.82 -11.83 5.57
C ARG A 370 -2.82 -12.77 6.22
N GLU A 371 -3.23 -12.48 7.45
CA GLU A 371 -4.19 -13.29 8.18
C GLU A 371 -5.59 -13.22 7.56
N VAL A 372 -5.96 -12.08 6.92
CA VAL A 372 -7.22 -11.93 6.16
C VAL A 372 -7.39 -13.05 5.13
N GLU A 373 -6.31 -13.47 4.47
CA GLU A 373 -6.34 -14.55 3.48
C GLU A 373 -6.79 -15.91 4.05
N GLY A 374 -6.78 -16.09 5.37
CA GLY A 374 -7.18 -17.32 6.08
C GLY A 374 -8.60 -17.31 6.64
N TYR A 375 -9.42 -16.30 6.33
CA TYR A 375 -10.81 -16.23 6.75
C TYR A 375 -11.73 -16.96 5.77
N ASP A 376 -12.83 -17.56 6.28
CA ASP A 376 -13.70 -18.45 5.52
C ASP A 376 -15.14 -17.92 5.32
N ALA A 377 -15.43 -16.73 5.82
CA ALA A 377 -16.61 -15.93 5.48
C ALA A 377 -16.29 -14.46 5.70
N VAL A 378 -16.64 -13.59 4.75
CA VAL A 378 -16.30 -12.16 4.83
C VAL A 378 -17.56 -11.32 4.60
N LEU A 379 -17.76 -10.33 5.47
CA LEU A 379 -18.79 -9.28 5.29
C LEU A 379 -18.10 -7.93 5.18
N VAL A 380 -18.32 -7.23 4.07
CA VAL A 380 -17.86 -5.86 3.83
C VAL A 380 -19.04 -4.91 3.94
N LEU A 381 -19.00 -4.00 4.89
CA LEU A 381 -20.05 -3.02 5.15
C LEU A 381 -19.58 -1.61 4.75
N GLY A 382 -20.16 -1.09 3.66
CA GLY A 382 -20.05 0.30 3.24
C GLY A 382 -18.67 0.73 2.69
N GLU A 383 -17.81 -0.21 2.33
CA GLU A 383 -16.48 0.08 1.76
C GLU A 383 -16.32 -0.49 0.35
N ASP A 384 -15.83 0.30 -0.59
CA ASP A 384 -15.29 -0.20 -1.84
C ASP A 384 -13.79 -0.47 -1.67
N LEU A 385 -13.48 -1.68 -1.20
CA LEU A 385 -12.10 -2.06 -0.87
C LEU A 385 -11.14 -1.91 -2.03
N THR A 386 -11.58 -2.09 -3.27
CA THR A 386 -10.73 -1.96 -4.46
C THR A 386 -10.24 -0.53 -4.63
N GLN A 387 -11.09 0.44 -4.30
CA GLN A 387 -10.79 1.87 -4.47
C GLN A 387 -10.12 2.48 -3.24
N THR A 388 -10.51 2.07 -2.03
CA THR A 388 -10.07 2.69 -0.78
C THR A 388 -8.87 1.97 -0.14
N GLY A 389 -8.76 0.66 -0.31
CA GLY A 389 -7.70 -0.17 0.26
C GLY A 389 -7.38 -1.40 -0.61
N ALA A 390 -6.91 -1.19 -1.84
CA ALA A 390 -6.78 -2.25 -2.86
C ALA A 390 -6.04 -3.51 -2.36
N ARG A 391 -5.00 -3.37 -1.53
CA ARG A 391 -4.33 -4.55 -0.95
C ARG A 391 -5.24 -5.38 -0.02
N MET A 392 -6.19 -4.74 0.69
CA MET A 392 -7.23 -5.47 1.44
C MET A 392 -8.14 -6.24 0.49
N ALA A 393 -8.56 -5.62 -0.63
CA ALA A 393 -9.36 -6.30 -1.66
C ALA A 393 -8.64 -7.55 -2.20
N LEU A 394 -7.33 -7.47 -2.47
CA LEU A 394 -6.54 -8.61 -2.93
C LEU A 394 -6.46 -9.73 -1.87
N SER A 395 -6.33 -9.39 -0.59
CA SER A 395 -6.34 -10.38 0.50
C SER A 395 -7.73 -11.03 0.66
N VAL A 396 -8.82 -10.28 0.50
CA VAL A 396 -10.19 -10.82 0.49
C VAL A 396 -10.39 -11.78 -0.69
N ARG A 397 -9.87 -11.48 -1.89
CA ARG A 397 -9.88 -12.42 -3.03
C ARG A 397 -9.17 -13.74 -2.69
N GLN A 398 -8.04 -13.70 -1.96
CA GLN A 398 -7.36 -14.92 -1.52
C GLN A 398 -8.18 -15.68 -0.46
N ALA A 399 -8.83 -14.97 0.48
CA ALA A 399 -9.73 -15.58 1.46
C ALA A 399 -10.86 -16.37 0.77
N VAL A 400 -11.53 -15.78 -0.21
CA VAL A 400 -12.60 -16.42 -0.98
C VAL A 400 -12.11 -17.70 -1.69
N LYS A 401 -10.88 -17.69 -2.24
CA LYS A 401 -10.23 -18.87 -2.87
C LYS A 401 -9.85 -19.96 -1.86
N GLY A 402 -9.87 -19.67 -0.57
CA GLY A 402 -9.59 -20.63 0.50
C GLY A 402 -10.46 -21.88 0.45
N LYS A 403 -11.68 -21.81 -0.09
CA LYS A 403 -12.56 -22.98 -0.26
C LYS A 403 -11.98 -24.03 -1.19
N ALA A 404 -11.39 -23.62 -2.29
CA ALA A 404 -10.72 -24.55 -3.22
C ALA A 404 -9.51 -25.24 -2.53
N ARG A 405 -8.75 -24.51 -1.70
CA ARG A 405 -7.64 -25.08 -0.90
C ARG A 405 -8.16 -26.09 0.14
N GLU A 406 -9.25 -25.79 0.82
CA GLU A 406 -9.88 -26.72 1.76
C GLU A 406 -10.29 -28.04 1.06
N MET A 407 -10.92 -27.95 -0.10
CA MET A 407 -11.35 -29.12 -0.90
C MET A 407 -10.12 -29.93 -1.37
N ALA A 408 -9.07 -29.28 -1.80
CA ALA A 408 -7.82 -29.91 -2.23
C ALA A 408 -7.09 -30.60 -1.07
N ALA A 409 -7.03 -29.94 0.09
CA ALA A 409 -6.45 -30.51 1.30
C ALA A 409 -7.17 -31.78 1.76
N ALA A 410 -8.50 -31.85 1.62
CA ALA A 410 -9.29 -33.06 1.90
C ALA A 410 -8.90 -34.25 0.99
N GLN A 411 -8.36 -33.96 -0.21
CA GLN A 411 -7.81 -34.94 -1.15
C GLN A 411 -6.28 -35.10 -1.03
N LYS A 412 -5.66 -34.54 0.01
CA LYS A 412 -4.20 -34.57 0.27
C LYS A 412 -3.36 -33.90 -0.83
N VAL A 413 -3.91 -32.93 -1.52
CA VAL A 413 -3.18 -32.09 -2.49
C VAL A 413 -2.52 -30.95 -1.72
N ALA A 414 -1.21 -30.82 -1.89
CA ALA A 414 -0.42 -29.79 -1.20
C ALA A 414 -0.63 -28.38 -1.78
N ASP A 415 -0.50 -27.36 -0.96
CA ASP A 415 -0.79 -25.94 -1.31
C ASP A 415 0.06 -25.38 -2.47
N TRP A 416 1.26 -25.92 -2.68
CA TRP A 416 2.10 -25.51 -3.81
C TRP A 416 1.63 -26.06 -5.18
N GLN A 417 0.66 -26.99 -5.20
CA GLN A 417 0.08 -27.57 -6.42
C GLN A 417 -1.12 -26.75 -6.93
N ILE A 418 -0.91 -25.45 -7.16
CA ILE A 418 -2.00 -24.48 -7.46
C ILE A 418 -2.89 -24.94 -8.61
N ALA A 419 -2.33 -25.51 -9.69
CA ALA A 419 -3.13 -25.98 -10.82
C ALA A 419 -4.10 -27.14 -10.43
N ALA A 420 -3.66 -28.04 -9.55
CA ALA A 420 -4.53 -29.10 -9.02
C ALA A 420 -5.61 -28.53 -8.11
N ILE A 421 -5.26 -27.57 -7.25
CA ILE A 421 -6.22 -26.87 -6.37
C ILE A 421 -7.30 -26.17 -7.20
N MET A 422 -6.92 -25.44 -8.24
CA MET A 422 -7.88 -24.76 -9.12
C MET A 422 -8.81 -25.77 -9.85
N ASN A 423 -8.23 -26.90 -10.31
CA ASN A 423 -9.01 -27.93 -10.98
C ASN A 423 -10.01 -28.63 -10.03
N ILE A 424 -9.62 -28.88 -8.78
CA ILE A 424 -10.51 -29.46 -7.76
C ILE A 424 -11.58 -28.46 -7.32
N GLY A 425 -11.16 -27.21 -7.07
CA GLY A 425 -12.04 -26.17 -6.55
C GLY A 425 -13.06 -25.67 -7.56
N GLN A 426 -12.71 -25.68 -8.87
CA GLN A 426 -13.56 -25.11 -9.92
C GLN A 426 -14.05 -23.70 -9.54
N HIS A 427 -15.37 -23.57 -9.31
CA HIS A 427 -16.01 -22.33 -8.89
C HIS A 427 -16.31 -22.24 -7.38
N ALA A 428 -15.79 -23.19 -6.59
CA ALA A 428 -16.05 -23.20 -5.15
C ALA A 428 -15.36 -22.00 -4.47
N LYS A 429 -16.14 -21.25 -3.72
CA LYS A 429 -15.73 -20.02 -3.04
C LYS A 429 -16.23 -20.02 -1.60
N TYR A 430 -15.48 -19.46 -0.68
CA TYR A 430 -16.03 -19.02 0.60
C TYR A 430 -16.95 -17.80 0.38
N PRO A 431 -18.01 -17.64 1.19
CA PRO A 431 -18.96 -16.56 0.99
C PRO A 431 -18.35 -15.19 1.28
N LEU A 432 -18.54 -14.26 0.33
CA LEU A 432 -18.26 -12.83 0.47
C LEU A 432 -19.57 -12.08 0.32
N PHE A 433 -19.91 -11.26 1.28
CA PHE A 433 -21.09 -10.40 1.29
C PHE A 433 -20.65 -8.94 1.28
N ILE A 434 -21.25 -8.14 0.42
CA ILE A 434 -20.86 -6.73 0.23
C ILE A 434 -22.10 -5.86 0.35
N THR A 435 -21.96 -4.73 1.05
CA THR A 435 -22.91 -3.62 0.96
C THR A 435 -22.19 -2.39 0.42
N ASN A 436 -22.79 -1.70 -0.55
CA ASN A 436 -22.24 -0.46 -1.11
C ASN A 436 -23.38 0.40 -1.70
N VAL A 437 -23.06 1.63 -2.09
CA VAL A 437 -24.01 2.53 -2.77
C VAL A 437 -24.23 2.14 -4.23
N ASP A 438 -23.24 1.50 -4.86
CA ASP A 438 -23.26 1.05 -6.26
C ASP A 438 -22.38 -0.21 -6.43
N ASP A 439 -22.10 -0.61 -7.68
CA ASP A 439 -21.25 -1.75 -8.00
C ASP A 439 -19.80 -1.58 -7.55
N THR A 440 -19.17 -2.68 -7.20
CA THR A 440 -17.76 -2.77 -6.86
C THR A 440 -17.04 -3.82 -7.73
N ARG A 441 -15.70 -3.73 -7.82
CA ARG A 441 -14.94 -4.76 -8.55
C ARG A 441 -14.87 -6.11 -7.85
N LEU A 442 -15.27 -6.20 -6.58
CA LEU A 442 -15.36 -7.46 -5.84
C LEU A 442 -16.68 -8.20 -6.08
N ASP A 443 -17.64 -7.60 -6.80
CA ASP A 443 -18.92 -8.20 -7.12
C ASP A 443 -18.76 -9.49 -7.94
N ASP A 444 -17.68 -9.62 -8.71
CA ASP A 444 -17.32 -10.80 -9.50
C ASP A 444 -17.06 -12.06 -8.63
N VAL A 445 -16.70 -11.86 -7.36
CA VAL A 445 -16.43 -12.97 -6.42
C VAL A 445 -17.42 -13.01 -5.24
N ALA A 446 -18.30 -12.02 -5.13
CA ALA A 446 -19.28 -11.94 -4.06
C ALA A 446 -20.42 -12.96 -4.21
N ALA A 447 -20.89 -13.50 -3.08
CA ALA A 447 -22.08 -14.35 -3.00
C ALA A 447 -23.37 -13.51 -2.97
N PHE A 448 -23.31 -12.30 -2.45
CA PHE A 448 -24.42 -11.36 -2.38
C PHE A 448 -23.95 -9.92 -2.25
N ASN A 449 -24.61 -9.04 -2.99
CA ASN A 449 -24.38 -7.60 -2.98
C ASN A 449 -25.67 -6.87 -2.60
N TYR A 450 -25.61 -6.01 -1.58
CA TYR A 450 -26.70 -5.12 -1.20
C TYR A 450 -26.34 -3.68 -1.54
N ARG A 451 -26.98 -3.15 -2.58
CA ARG A 451 -26.80 -1.77 -3.03
C ARG A 451 -27.92 -0.92 -2.47
N ALA A 452 -27.57 0.01 -1.61
CA ALA A 452 -28.52 0.83 -0.87
C ALA A 452 -27.86 2.12 -0.35
N PRO A 453 -28.67 3.13 0.04
CA PRO A 453 -28.16 4.28 0.77
C PRO A 453 -27.40 3.88 2.03
N VAL A 454 -26.41 4.68 2.42
CA VAL A 454 -25.53 4.38 3.56
C VAL A 454 -26.30 4.07 4.85
N ALA A 455 -27.41 4.78 5.13
CA ALA A 455 -28.24 4.53 6.30
C ALA A 455 -28.86 3.12 6.27
N ASP A 456 -29.38 2.68 5.11
CA ASP A 456 -30.00 1.36 4.97
C ASP A 456 -28.97 0.23 5.02
N GLN A 457 -27.76 0.46 4.52
CA GLN A 457 -26.65 -0.48 4.68
C GLN A 457 -26.28 -0.66 6.17
N ALA A 458 -26.22 0.42 6.95
CA ALA A 458 -25.99 0.35 8.40
C ALA A 458 -27.11 -0.43 9.10
N ARG A 459 -28.39 -0.14 8.78
CA ARG A 459 -29.56 -0.88 9.29
C ARG A 459 -29.48 -2.37 8.97
N PHE A 460 -29.03 -2.71 7.75
CA PHE A 460 -28.79 -4.09 7.34
C PHE A 460 -27.75 -4.78 8.23
N GLY A 461 -26.64 -4.10 8.54
CA GLY A 461 -25.62 -4.58 9.47
C GLY A 461 -26.14 -4.78 10.90
N PHE A 462 -26.93 -3.84 11.44
CA PHE A 462 -27.62 -3.98 12.74
C PHE A 462 -28.55 -5.20 12.75
N ALA A 463 -29.30 -5.41 11.68
CA ALA A 463 -30.20 -6.56 11.57
C ALA A 463 -29.45 -7.90 11.54
N ILE A 464 -28.31 -7.97 10.83
CA ILE A 464 -27.43 -9.15 10.85
C ILE A 464 -26.95 -9.42 12.28
N ALA A 465 -26.52 -8.40 13.02
CA ALA A 465 -26.06 -8.53 14.40
C ALA A 465 -27.17 -9.09 15.31
N ASN A 466 -28.40 -8.55 15.21
CA ASN A 466 -29.54 -9.03 15.98
C ASN A 466 -29.95 -10.48 15.60
N MET A 467 -29.89 -10.84 14.31
CA MET A 467 -30.17 -12.20 13.86
C MET A 467 -29.16 -13.21 14.41
N ILE A 468 -27.88 -12.84 14.52
CA ILE A 468 -26.82 -13.68 15.12
C ILE A 468 -27.01 -13.78 16.64
N ASN A 469 -27.28 -12.67 17.31
CA ASN A 469 -27.51 -12.62 18.75
C ASN A 469 -28.65 -11.64 19.08
N GLY A 470 -29.79 -12.16 19.54
CA GLY A 470 -30.98 -11.37 19.87
C GLY A 470 -30.79 -10.32 20.97
N GLU A 471 -29.64 -10.30 21.66
CA GLU A 471 -29.30 -9.22 22.60
C GLU A 471 -28.84 -7.93 21.88
N ALA A 472 -28.43 -8.04 20.61
CA ALA A 472 -28.11 -6.85 19.81
C ALA A 472 -29.40 -6.10 19.43
N PRO A 473 -29.34 -4.77 19.19
CA PRO A 473 -30.51 -3.97 18.86
C PRO A 473 -31.25 -4.47 17.59
N ALA A 474 -32.57 -4.55 17.66
CA ALA A 474 -33.41 -5.04 16.59
C ALA A 474 -33.83 -3.94 15.60
N VAL A 475 -33.83 -4.27 14.31
CA VAL A 475 -34.43 -3.45 13.23
C VAL A 475 -35.78 -4.05 12.87
N ASN A 476 -36.88 -3.37 13.26
CA ASN A 476 -38.23 -3.97 13.20
C ASN A 476 -38.91 -3.78 11.85
N ASP A 477 -38.51 -2.84 11.04
CA ASP A 477 -39.17 -2.37 9.80
C ASP A 477 -38.43 -2.76 8.52
N LEU A 478 -37.64 -3.84 8.55
CA LEU A 478 -36.99 -4.38 7.37
C LEU A 478 -38.02 -5.08 6.44
N PRO A 479 -37.93 -4.88 5.11
CA PRO A 479 -38.66 -5.65 4.12
C PRO A 479 -38.44 -7.17 4.26
N ALA A 480 -39.47 -7.97 3.89
CA ALA A 480 -39.42 -9.42 4.11
C ALA A 480 -38.30 -10.11 3.30
N ASP A 481 -38.07 -9.67 2.09
CA ASP A 481 -36.98 -10.15 1.22
C ASP A 481 -35.59 -9.87 1.81
N LEU A 482 -35.39 -8.69 2.41
CA LEU A 482 -34.14 -8.36 3.13
C LEU A 482 -33.97 -9.17 4.41
N LYS A 483 -35.10 -9.46 5.15
CA LYS A 483 -35.03 -10.34 6.33
C LYS A 483 -34.49 -11.73 5.97
N ALA A 484 -34.97 -12.31 4.85
CA ALA A 484 -34.46 -13.60 4.38
C ALA A 484 -32.97 -13.55 4.02
N LYS A 485 -32.46 -12.42 3.46
CA LYS A 485 -31.03 -12.24 3.18
C LYS A 485 -30.23 -12.08 4.46
N VAL A 486 -30.72 -11.30 5.43
CA VAL A 486 -30.12 -11.16 6.75
C VAL A 486 -29.95 -12.52 7.42
N GLU A 487 -30.99 -13.37 7.40
CA GLU A 487 -30.94 -14.71 7.95
C GLU A 487 -29.86 -15.57 7.27
N THR A 488 -29.81 -15.57 5.93
CA THR A 488 -28.82 -16.33 5.15
C THR A 488 -27.39 -15.90 5.51
N ILE A 489 -27.14 -14.59 5.59
CA ILE A 489 -25.81 -14.04 5.90
C ILE A 489 -25.45 -14.34 7.36
N ALA A 490 -26.38 -14.15 8.30
CA ALA A 490 -26.15 -14.43 9.70
C ALA A 490 -25.79 -15.90 9.94
N GLN A 491 -26.50 -16.84 9.27
CA GLN A 491 -26.20 -18.26 9.33
C GLN A 491 -24.81 -18.59 8.75
N ALA A 492 -24.46 -17.99 7.59
CA ALA A 492 -23.15 -18.20 6.95
C ALA A 492 -22.00 -17.70 7.85
N LEU A 493 -22.13 -16.52 8.42
CA LEU A 493 -21.13 -15.95 9.32
C LEU A 493 -21.01 -16.73 10.63
N ALA A 494 -22.13 -17.12 11.24
CA ALA A 494 -22.16 -17.90 12.47
C ALA A 494 -21.64 -19.33 12.29
N GLY A 495 -21.79 -19.91 11.11
CA GLY A 495 -21.29 -21.23 10.74
C GLY A 495 -19.82 -21.26 10.32
N ALA A 496 -19.19 -20.11 10.08
CA ALA A 496 -17.81 -20.01 9.67
C ALA A 496 -16.84 -20.30 10.85
N LYS A 497 -15.67 -20.89 10.53
CA LYS A 497 -14.61 -21.11 11.50
C LYS A 497 -13.93 -19.80 11.90
N LYS A 498 -13.77 -18.91 10.91
CA LYS A 498 -13.13 -17.59 11.06
C LYS A 498 -13.89 -16.56 10.21
N PRO A 499 -14.99 -15.99 10.73
CA PRO A 499 -15.67 -14.89 10.04
C PRO A 499 -14.90 -13.58 10.17
N LEU A 500 -14.91 -12.75 9.11
CA LEU A 500 -14.28 -11.44 9.06
C LEU A 500 -15.32 -10.36 8.72
N ILE A 501 -15.29 -9.28 9.49
CA ILE A 501 -16.07 -8.07 9.23
C ILE A 501 -15.12 -6.94 8.84
N ILE A 502 -15.39 -6.27 7.72
CA ILE A 502 -14.62 -5.14 7.23
C ILE A 502 -15.56 -3.94 7.03
N SER A 503 -15.14 -2.77 7.49
CA SER A 503 -15.80 -1.50 7.26
C SER A 503 -14.76 -0.36 7.27
N GLY A 504 -15.18 0.90 7.32
CA GLY A 504 -14.24 2.02 7.38
C GLY A 504 -14.91 3.39 7.47
N SER A 505 -14.09 4.42 7.28
CA SER A 505 -14.54 5.82 7.39
C SER A 505 -15.12 6.41 6.10
N HIS A 506 -14.93 5.74 4.95
CA HIS A 506 -15.24 6.33 3.63
C HIS A 506 -16.75 6.47 3.36
N SER A 507 -17.60 5.66 4.01
CA SER A 507 -19.06 5.84 3.95
C SER A 507 -19.57 7.12 4.63
N ALA A 508 -18.72 7.84 5.35
CA ALA A 508 -19.03 9.01 6.17
C ALA A 508 -20.09 8.76 7.27
N SER A 509 -20.29 7.52 7.72
CA SER A 509 -21.34 7.12 8.67
C SER A 509 -20.75 6.48 9.94
N GLU A 510 -21.03 7.06 11.10
CA GLU A 510 -20.74 6.45 12.40
C GLU A 510 -21.58 5.19 12.62
N ALA A 511 -22.84 5.20 12.20
CA ALA A 511 -23.73 4.05 12.30
C ALA A 511 -23.22 2.82 11.51
N MET A 512 -22.51 3.03 10.38
CA MET A 512 -21.87 1.96 9.62
C MET A 512 -20.76 1.30 10.43
N VAL A 513 -19.91 2.10 11.07
CA VAL A 513 -18.82 1.63 11.95
C VAL A 513 -19.40 0.86 13.14
N GLN A 514 -20.47 1.38 13.75
CA GLN A 514 -21.19 0.73 14.87
C GLN A 514 -21.85 -0.59 14.45
N ALA A 515 -22.47 -0.63 13.28
CA ALA A 515 -23.11 -1.84 12.74
C ALA A 515 -22.06 -2.96 12.53
N ALA A 516 -20.92 -2.64 11.96
CA ALA A 516 -19.81 -3.58 11.78
C ALA A 516 -19.30 -4.13 13.12
N ALA A 517 -19.13 -3.25 14.13
CA ALA A 517 -18.77 -3.65 15.48
C ALA A 517 -19.81 -4.59 16.11
N ASN A 518 -21.10 -4.25 15.99
CA ASN A 518 -22.19 -5.07 16.55
C ASN A 518 -22.23 -6.47 15.91
N VAL A 519 -22.01 -6.59 14.61
CA VAL A 519 -21.92 -7.93 13.97
C VAL A 519 -20.73 -8.72 14.56
N ALA A 520 -19.58 -8.09 14.71
CA ALA A 520 -18.41 -8.75 15.31
C ALA A 520 -18.65 -9.12 16.79
N PHE A 521 -19.28 -8.25 17.58
CA PHE A 521 -19.65 -8.55 18.98
C PHE A 521 -20.66 -9.70 19.08
N ALA A 522 -21.67 -9.73 18.19
CA ALA A 522 -22.67 -10.80 18.15
C ALA A 522 -22.02 -12.16 17.82
N LEU A 523 -21.11 -12.20 16.85
CA LEU A 523 -20.36 -13.41 16.50
C LEU A 523 -19.46 -13.87 17.66
N LYS A 524 -18.74 -12.94 18.30
CA LYS A 524 -17.91 -13.26 19.46
C LYS A 524 -18.74 -13.80 20.64
N ALA A 525 -19.90 -13.21 20.93
CA ALA A 525 -20.81 -13.67 21.98
C ALA A 525 -21.30 -15.11 21.73
N LYS A 526 -21.35 -15.57 20.48
CA LYS A 526 -21.62 -16.96 20.07
C LYS A 526 -20.38 -17.86 20.04
N GLY A 527 -19.22 -17.35 20.45
CA GLY A 527 -17.96 -18.11 20.52
C GLY A 527 -17.18 -18.19 19.21
N ALA A 528 -17.54 -17.43 18.18
CA ALA A 528 -16.82 -17.42 16.91
C ALA A 528 -15.43 -16.74 17.04
N ASN A 529 -14.45 -17.25 16.29
CA ASN A 529 -13.13 -16.63 16.15
C ASN A 529 -13.18 -15.51 15.09
N VAL A 530 -13.90 -14.43 15.42
CA VAL A 530 -14.18 -13.34 14.50
C VAL A 530 -13.05 -12.33 14.43
N GLY A 531 -12.77 -11.83 13.21
CA GLY A 531 -11.93 -10.68 12.94
C GLY A 531 -12.75 -9.43 12.60
N LEU A 532 -12.21 -8.25 12.96
CA LEU A 532 -12.76 -6.95 12.60
C LEU A 532 -11.65 -6.04 12.08
N SER A 533 -11.87 -5.43 10.92
CA SER A 533 -10.93 -4.50 10.30
C SER A 533 -11.64 -3.23 9.85
N TYR A 534 -11.02 -2.08 10.08
CA TYR A 534 -11.49 -0.79 9.61
C TYR A 534 -10.47 -0.11 8.72
N LEU A 535 -10.91 0.46 7.60
CA LEU A 535 -10.08 1.31 6.73
C LEU A 535 -10.30 2.79 7.06
N ALA A 536 -9.23 3.56 6.99
CA ALA A 536 -9.26 5.01 7.14
C ALA A 536 -8.69 5.70 5.91
N SER A 537 -8.98 7.00 5.76
CA SER A 537 -8.71 7.74 4.52
C SER A 537 -7.22 7.96 4.23
N HIS A 538 -6.38 8.12 5.26
CA HIS A 538 -4.97 8.51 5.09
C HIS A 538 -4.02 7.58 5.83
N ALA A 539 -2.74 7.62 5.44
CA ALA A 539 -1.71 6.70 5.92
C ALA A 539 -1.48 6.77 7.44
N ASN A 540 -1.65 7.94 8.05
CA ASN A 540 -1.47 8.13 9.49
C ASN A 540 -2.76 8.55 10.22
N SER A 541 -3.94 8.25 9.68
CA SER A 541 -5.22 8.58 10.31
C SER A 541 -5.32 8.06 11.74
N PHE A 542 -4.89 6.82 12.00
CA PHE A 542 -4.92 6.23 13.33
C PHE A 542 -3.87 6.85 14.28
N GLY A 543 -2.68 7.19 13.77
CA GLY A 543 -1.68 7.91 14.56
C GLY A 543 -2.18 9.29 15.02
N LEU A 544 -2.84 10.00 14.13
CA LEU A 544 -3.46 11.29 14.46
C LEU A 544 -4.62 11.12 15.47
N ALA A 545 -5.48 10.11 15.28
CA ALA A 545 -6.57 9.81 16.21
C ALA A 545 -6.08 9.54 17.64
N MET A 546 -4.95 8.82 17.78
CA MET A 546 -4.32 8.53 19.08
C MET A 546 -3.83 9.78 19.82
N MET A 547 -3.69 10.94 19.13
CA MET A 547 -3.28 12.19 19.78
C MET A 547 -4.41 12.90 20.52
N ASN A 548 -5.66 12.42 20.39
CA ASN A 548 -6.85 13.00 21.02
C ASN A 548 -7.02 14.50 20.77
N ALA A 549 -6.74 14.94 19.57
CA ALA A 549 -6.85 16.32 19.14
C ALA A 549 -8.32 16.73 18.89
N GLN A 550 -8.59 18.02 18.91
CA GLN A 550 -9.88 18.55 18.46
C GLN A 550 -9.92 18.64 16.91
N PRO A 551 -11.12 18.64 16.29
CA PRO A 551 -11.26 18.69 14.83
C PRO A 551 -10.94 20.07 14.24
N LEU A 552 -10.76 20.11 12.91
CA LEU A 552 -10.55 21.35 12.15
C LEU A 552 -11.69 22.37 12.37
N ASP A 553 -12.94 21.89 12.41
CA ASP A 553 -14.11 22.76 12.65
C ASP A 553 -13.97 23.60 13.92
N SER A 554 -13.42 23.01 15.00
CA SER A 554 -13.15 23.73 16.25
C SER A 554 -12.02 24.75 16.10
N ALA A 555 -10.99 24.46 15.28
CA ALA A 555 -9.95 25.44 14.98
C ALA A 555 -10.51 26.65 14.23
N LEU A 556 -11.30 26.40 13.17
CA LEU A 556 -11.93 27.46 12.37
C LEU A 556 -12.88 28.32 13.22
N ALA A 557 -13.70 27.68 14.06
CA ALA A 557 -14.61 28.39 14.97
C ALA A 557 -13.86 29.30 15.96
N ARG A 558 -12.72 28.82 16.48
CA ARG A 558 -11.89 29.61 17.41
C ARG A 558 -11.23 30.81 16.74
N ILE A 559 -10.80 30.66 15.50
CA ILE A 559 -10.27 31.76 14.67
C ILE A 559 -11.39 32.77 14.40
N GLU A 560 -12.57 32.33 13.99
CA GLU A 560 -13.74 33.19 13.74
C GLU A 560 -14.16 33.99 14.96
N ALA A 561 -14.04 33.41 16.16
CA ALA A 561 -14.30 34.09 17.43
C ALA A 561 -13.19 35.09 17.84
N ASN A 562 -12.12 35.24 17.04
CA ASN A 562 -10.93 36.05 17.36
C ASN A 562 -10.20 35.57 18.64
N GLU A 563 -10.32 34.31 19.02
CA GLU A 563 -9.62 33.70 20.14
C GLU A 563 -8.22 33.20 19.74
N ALA A 564 -7.93 33.09 18.46
CA ALA A 564 -6.61 32.78 17.90
C ALA A 564 -6.34 33.76 16.74
N ASP A 565 -5.14 34.31 16.71
CA ASP A 565 -4.70 35.29 15.71
C ASP A 565 -3.53 34.77 14.84
N VAL A 566 -2.91 33.64 15.23
CA VAL A 566 -1.89 32.97 14.46
C VAL A 566 -2.23 31.48 14.34
N ALA A 567 -2.14 30.94 13.12
CA ALA A 567 -2.24 29.50 12.87
C ALA A 567 -0.97 28.95 12.22
N ILE A 568 -0.57 27.76 12.65
CA ILE A 568 0.51 26.97 12.03
C ILE A 568 -0.11 25.70 11.45
N VAL A 569 0.03 25.49 10.14
CA VAL A 569 -0.52 24.32 9.43
C VAL A 569 0.63 23.48 8.90
N ILE A 570 0.61 22.17 9.18
CA ILE A 570 1.61 21.25 8.65
C ILE A 570 0.98 20.25 7.69
N GLU A 571 1.59 20.08 6.51
CA GLU A 571 1.29 19.03 5.53
C GLU A 571 -0.22 18.78 5.31
N ASN A 572 -1.03 19.82 5.18
CA ASN A 572 -2.48 19.69 5.12
C ASN A 572 -3.11 20.71 4.16
N ASP A 573 -4.05 20.22 3.34
CA ASP A 573 -4.92 21.05 2.52
C ASP A 573 -6.30 21.18 3.22
N LEU A 574 -6.54 22.30 3.88
CA LEU A 574 -7.75 22.53 4.67
C LEU A 574 -9.03 22.50 3.82
N TYR A 575 -8.94 22.82 2.53
CA TYR A 575 -10.09 22.80 1.62
C TYR A 575 -10.59 21.38 1.31
N ARG A 576 -9.81 20.37 1.60
CA ARG A 576 -10.25 18.96 1.50
C ARG A 576 -11.10 18.52 2.70
N HIS A 577 -10.93 19.19 3.84
CA HIS A 577 -11.53 18.80 5.13
C HIS A 577 -12.65 19.73 5.60
N SER A 578 -12.81 20.88 4.96
CA SER A 578 -13.89 21.85 5.27
C SER A 578 -14.32 22.61 4.02
N SER A 579 -15.43 23.33 4.10
CA SER A 579 -15.92 24.12 2.97
C SER A 579 -15.01 25.30 2.64
N VAL A 580 -15.00 25.70 1.38
CA VAL A 580 -14.22 26.84 0.88
C VAL A 580 -14.56 28.14 1.64
N ASP A 581 -15.85 28.38 1.88
CA ASP A 581 -16.30 29.56 2.59
C ASP A 581 -15.81 29.57 4.05
N ALA A 582 -15.95 28.47 4.78
CA ALA A 582 -15.51 28.35 6.17
C ALA A 582 -14.00 28.57 6.32
N VAL A 583 -13.21 27.95 5.45
CA VAL A 583 -11.75 28.10 5.45
C VAL A 583 -11.36 29.53 5.10
N ASN A 584 -11.95 30.12 4.05
CA ASN A 584 -11.65 31.49 3.64
C ASN A 584 -12.01 32.52 4.71
N SER A 585 -13.19 32.38 5.31
CA SER A 585 -13.67 33.29 6.37
C SER A 585 -12.72 33.23 7.57
N ALA A 586 -12.37 32.04 8.04
CA ALA A 586 -11.47 31.90 9.18
C ALA A 586 -10.07 32.45 8.86
N LEU A 587 -9.47 32.07 7.72
CA LEU A 587 -8.13 32.55 7.36
C LEU A 587 -8.04 34.07 7.20
N ALA A 588 -9.14 34.73 6.81
CA ALA A 588 -9.19 36.19 6.71
C ALA A 588 -9.15 36.90 8.08
N LYS A 589 -9.42 36.20 9.18
CA LYS A 589 -9.36 36.73 10.54
C LYS A 589 -7.96 36.61 11.16
N LEU A 590 -7.10 35.77 10.61
CA LEU A 590 -5.75 35.58 11.14
C LEU A 590 -4.86 36.79 10.85
N SER A 591 -4.08 37.21 11.85
CA SER A 591 -2.99 38.15 11.65
C SER A 591 -1.85 37.53 10.86
N HIS A 592 -1.55 36.25 11.13
CA HIS A 592 -0.50 35.51 10.45
C HIS A 592 -0.85 34.02 10.29
N LEU A 593 -0.45 33.48 9.14
CA LEU A 593 -0.54 32.06 8.80
C LEU A 593 0.86 31.53 8.45
N ILE A 594 1.31 30.52 9.16
CA ILE A 594 2.54 29.77 8.86
C ILE A 594 2.14 28.41 8.27
N VAL A 595 2.68 28.06 7.11
CA VAL A 595 2.41 26.78 6.44
C VAL A 595 3.71 26.02 6.19
N ALA A 596 3.79 24.81 6.68
CA ALA A 596 4.88 23.87 6.36
C ALA A 596 4.31 22.69 5.56
N ASP A 597 4.62 22.60 4.26
CA ASP A 597 4.17 21.50 3.41
C ASP A 597 5.20 21.19 2.32
N HIS A 598 5.17 19.97 1.84
CA HIS A 598 6.00 19.51 0.72
C HIS A 598 5.31 19.62 -0.64
N GLN A 599 4.05 20.06 -0.68
CA GLN A 599 3.30 20.33 -1.91
C GLN A 599 2.80 21.76 -1.92
N GLN A 600 2.71 22.34 -3.12
CA GLN A 600 2.02 23.61 -3.28
C GLN A 600 0.51 23.41 -3.03
N THR A 601 -0.04 24.10 -2.05
CA THR A 601 -1.46 24.10 -1.69
C THR A 601 -2.05 25.51 -1.76
N ASP A 602 -3.36 25.64 -1.95
CA ASP A 602 -4.03 26.96 -2.09
C ASP A 602 -3.90 27.82 -0.84
N ILE A 603 -3.76 27.20 0.33
CA ILE A 603 -3.54 27.97 1.59
C ILE A 603 -2.19 28.68 1.62
N MET A 604 -1.18 28.21 0.88
CA MET A 604 0.14 28.86 0.82
C MET A 604 0.10 30.25 0.17
N ASP A 605 -0.88 30.51 -0.69
CA ASP A 605 -1.04 31.84 -1.29
C ASP A 605 -1.50 32.86 -0.26
N LYS A 606 -2.10 32.43 0.84
CA LYS A 606 -2.55 33.26 1.97
C LYS A 606 -1.54 33.26 3.12
N ALA A 607 -0.51 32.43 3.06
CA ALA A 607 0.47 32.30 4.12
C ALA A 607 1.33 33.56 4.28
N THR A 608 1.59 33.96 5.53
CA THR A 608 2.61 34.93 5.89
C THR A 608 4.01 34.32 5.74
N LEU A 609 4.17 33.07 6.18
CA LEU A 609 5.45 32.34 6.11
C LEU A 609 5.19 30.94 5.57
N VAL A 610 5.92 30.57 4.50
CA VAL A 610 5.93 29.23 3.93
C VAL A 610 7.26 28.56 4.26
N LEU A 611 7.20 27.37 4.84
CA LEU A 611 8.36 26.53 5.18
C LEU A 611 8.32 25.27 4.31
N PRO A 612 9.31 25.02 3.45
CA PRO A 612 9.34 23.81 2.63
C PRO A 612 9.54 22.57 3.50
N ALA A 613 8.56 21.69 3.51
CA ALA A 613 8.67 20.41 4.20
C ALA A 613 9.25 19.32 3.29
N ALA A 614 9.92 18.35 3.89
CA ALA A 614 10.43 17.17 3.22
C ALA A 614 9.29 16.15 2.99
N SER A 615 9.30 15.48 1.83
CA SER A 615 8.40 14.35 1.56
C SER A 615 8.92 13.06 2.21
N PHE A 616 8.12 11.99 2.14
CA PHE A 616 8.51 10.67 2.67
C PHE A 616 9.84 10.13 2.14
N ALA A 617 10.26 10.56 0.95
CA ALA A 617 11.53 10.13 0.35
C ALA A 617 12.73 10.97 0.83
N GLU A 618 12.45 12.10 1.44
CA GLU A 618 13.43 13.10 1.88
C GLU A 618 13.48 13.22 3.42
N ALA A 619 12.70 12.39 4.12
CA ALA A 619 12.48 12.44 5.56
C ALA A 619 12.44 11.06 6.20
N ASP A 620 12.58 11.01 7.51
CA ASP A 620 12.27 9.87 8.38
C ASP A 620 10.99 10.13 9.16
N GLY A 621 10.26 9.07 9.52
CA GLY A 621 9.07 9.20 10.36
C GLY A 621 8.34 7.89 10.60
N THR A 622 7.33 7.94 11.47
CA THR A 622 6.49 6.81 11.84
C THR A 622 5.05 7.04 11.43
N LEU A 623 4.42 6.01 10.83
CA LEU A 623 3.00 5.98 10.50
C LEU A 623 2.33 4.83 11.26
N ILE A 624 1.04 5.00 11.56
CA ILE A 624 0.24 3.96 12.22
C ILE A 624 -0.88 3.54 11.29
N ASN A 625 -0.83 2.27 10.87
CA ASN A 625 -1.75 1.71 9.90
C ASN A 625 -3.11 1.31 10.49
N GLN A 626 -3.99 0.73 9.66
CA GLN A 626 -5.36 0.30 9.97
C GLN A 626 -5.47 -0.76 11.08
N GLU A 627 -4.42 -1.49 11.40
CA GLU A 627 -4.36 -2.46 12.49
C GLU A 627 -3.66 -1.90 13.75
N GLY A 628 -3.40 -0.59 13.79
CA GLY A 628 -2.64 0.05 14.86
C GLY A 628 -1.17 -0.31 14.88
N ARG A 629 -0.59 -0.66 13.73
CA ARG A 629 0.82 -1.01 13.58
C ARG A 629 1.64 0.24 13.31
N ALA A 630 2.55 0.58 14.21
CA ALA A 630 3.56 1.60 14.00
C ALA A 630 4.66 1.07 13.07
N GLN A 631 4.91 1.76 11.98
CA GLN A 631 5.89 1.40 10.95
C GLN A 631 6.75 2.60 10.62
N ARG A 632 8.07 2.39 10.52
CA ARG A 632 9.05 3.43 10.24
C ARG A 632 9.38 3.50 8.76
N PHE A 633 9.41 4.69 8.19
CA PHE A 633 10.03 4.99 6.90
C PHE A 633 11.28 5.83 7.08
N PHE A 634 12.20 5.76 6.11
CA PHE A 634 13.54 6.34 6.21
C PHE A 634 13.86 7.19 4.99
N GLN A 635 14.64 8.22 5.17
CA GLN A 635 15.11 9.11 4.12
C GLN A 635 15.83 8.32 3.01
N VAL A 636 15.35 8.46 1.78
CA VAL A 636 16.02 7.90 0.60
C VAL A 636 17.17 8.77 0.15
N PHE A 637 16.97 10.08 0.09
CA PHE A 637 17.99 11.03 -0.36
C PHE A 637 17.84 12.39 0.31
N ASP A 638 18.96 13.13 0.31
CA ASP A 638 19.00 14.53 0.73
C ASP A 638 18.97 15.43 -0.52
N PRO A 639 17.87 16.17 -0.76
CA PRO A 639 17.79 17.05 -1.94
C PRO A 639 18.82 18.18 -1.93
N THR A 640 19.29 18.61 -0.76
CA THR A 640 20.29 19.68 -0.63
C THR A 640 21.68 19.25 -1.12
N TYR A 641 21.92 17.95 -1.24
CA TYR A 641 23.11 17.41 -1.84
C TYR A 641 23.21 17.77 -3.33
N TYR A 642 22.08 17.70 -4.04
CA TYR A 642 22.01 17.98 -5.48
C TYR A 642 21.89 19.48 -5.80
N ASP A 643 21.15 20.21 -4.97
CA ASP A 643 20.94 21.65 -5.13
C ASP A 643 21.06 22.38 -3.79
N LYS A 644 22.12 23.13 -3.63
CA LYS A 644 22.42 23.90 -2.41
C LYS A 644 21.49 25.10 -2.19
N ALA A 645 20.69 25.47 -3.17
CA ALA A 645 19.67 26.49 -3.03
C ALA A 645 18.39 25.98 -2.34
N ILE A 646 18.24 24.69 -2.22
CA ILE A 646 17.10 24.08 -1.53
C ILE A 646 17.22 24.34 -0.02
N VAL A 647 16.15 24.85 0.56
CA VAL A 647 15.99 25.03 2.02
C VAL A 647 14.79 24.17 2.43
N MET A 648 15.04 22.94 2.81
CA MET A 648 14.00 21.97 3.13
C MET A 648 14.38 21.19 4.40
N ASN A 649 13.40 20.96 5.26
CA ASN A 649 13.54 20.09 6.44
C ASN A 649 12.25 19.30 6.66
N GLU A 650 12.31 18.27 7.47
CA GLU A 650 11.12 17.60 7.98
C GLU A 650 10.27 18.59 8.78
N SER A 651 8.95 18.40 8.74
CA SER A 651 8.03 19.29 9.46
C SER A 651 8.35 19.34 10.96
N TRP A 652 8.74 18.23 11.58
CA TRP A 652 9.11 18.21 13.00
C TRP A 652 10.36 19.07 13.30
N ARG A 653 11.35 19.10 12.37
CA ARG A 653 12.56 19.95 12.53
C ARG A 653 12.21 21.43 12.41
N TRP A 654 11.32 21.78 11.48
CA TRP A 654 10.82 23.14 11.39
C TRP A 654 10.12 23.56 12.68
N MET A 655 9.24 22.73 13.23
CA MET A 655 8.52 23.00 14.48
C MET A 655 9.48 23.11 15.68
N HIS A 656 10.46 22.24 15.75
CA HIS A 656 11.51 22.29 16.78
C HIS A 656 12.35 23.55 16.69
N SER A 657 12.79 23.93 15.48
CA SER A 657 13.57 25.15 15.28
C SER A 657 12.78 26.41 15.64
N LEU A 658 11.50 26.46 15.27
CA LEU A 658 10.60 27.56 15.69
C LEU A 658 10.44 27.60 17.21
N GLN A 659 10.29 26.45 17.86
CA GLN A 659 10.15 26.37 19.31
C GLN A 659 11.41 26.84 20.04
N THR A 660 12.58 26.40 19.57
CA THR A 660 13.87 26.79 20.14
C THR A 660 14.10 28.31 20.01
N GLU A 661 13.82 28.87 18.84
CA GLU A 661 14.02 30.30 18.58
C GLU A 661 12.97 31.18 19.32
N ALA A 662 11.71 30.72 19.45
CA ALA A 662 10.65 31.49 20.08
C ALA A 662 10.60 31.39 21.61
N GLN A 663 10.92 30.22 22.17
CA GLN A 663 10.67 29.88 23.57
C GLN A 663 11.94 29.57 24.36
N GLU A 664 13.12 29.62 23.73
CA GLU A 664 14.42 29.24 24.32
C GLU A 664 14.37 27.86 25.01
N ARG A 665 13.59 26.92 24.45
CA ARG A 665 13.42 25.60 25.04
C ARG A 665 14.61 24.71 24.75
N ASP A 666 15.18 24.15 25.78
CA ASP A 666 16.39 23.33 25.79
C ASP A 666 16.10 21.82 25.49
N ALA A 667 15.15 21.52 24.57
CA ALA A 667 14.92 20.15 24.15
C ALA A 667 15.93 19.77 23.06
N ASP A 668 16.82 18.81 23.33
CA ASP A 668 17.75 18.29 22.34
C ASP A 668 17.07 17.29 21.40
N TRP A 669 16.35 17.81 20.39
CA TRP A 669 15.79 17.02 19.31
C TRP A 669 16.73 17.02 18.08
N SER A 670 17.99 16.69 18.28
CA SER A 670 18.97 16.59 17.19
C SER A 670 18.71 15.39 16.26
N GLN A 671 18.01 14.36 16.78
CA GLN A 671 17.64 13.15 16.05
C GLN A 671 16.17 12.79 16.26
N LEU A 672 15.57 12.06 15.31
CA LEU A 672 14.20 11.59 15.39
C LEU A 672 13.96 10.68 16.61
N ASP A 673 14.95 9.86 17.00
CA ASP A 673 14.87 9.04 18.21
C ASP A 673 14.62 9.88 19.49
N HIS A 674 15.11 11.12 19.55
CA HIS A 674 14.86 12.04 20.67
C HIS A 674 13.40 12.54 20.64
N VAL A 675 12.87 12.84 19.46
CA VAL A 675 11.46 13.24 19.29
C VAL A 675 10.54 12.09 19.69
N ILE A 676 10.86 10.85 19.28
CA ILE A 676 10.10 9.65 19.65
C ILE A 676 10.11 9.45 21.16
N ALA A 677 11.26 9.57 21.79
CA ALA A 677 11.39 9.41 23.25
C ALA A 677 10.54 10.43 24.00
N ASP A 678 10.55 11.69 23.56
CA ASP A 678 9.76 12.77 24.15
C ASP A 678 8.26 12.59 23.89
N CYS A 679 7.89 12.17 22.68
CA CYS A 679 6.52 11.82 22.30
C CYS A 679 5.95 10.71 23.20
N VAL A 680 6.71 9.65 23.41
CA VAL A 680 6.30 8.51 24.24
C VAL A 680 6.21 8.90 25.71
N ALA A 681 7.11 9.74 26.21
CA ALA A 681 7.06 10.26 27.57
C ALA A 681 5.79 11.12 27.80
N ALA A 682 5.43 11.96 26.82
CA ALA A 682 4.24 12.81 26.89
C ALA A 682 2.93 12.06 26.61
N MET A 683 2.97 11.03 25.79
CA MET A 683 1.82 10.25 25.31
C MET A 683 2.10 8.74 25.35
N PRO A 684 1.96 8.08 26.53
CA PRO A 684 2.33 6.68 26.73
C PRO A 684 1.63 5.66 25.81
N GLN A 685 0.50 6.02 25.19
CA GLN A 685 -0.17 5.18 24.18
C GLN A 685 0.70 4.89 22.94
N PHE A 686 1.76 5.66 22.70
CA PHE A 686 2.74 5.44 21.64
C PHE A 686 3.98 4.65 22.08
N SER A 687 4.01 4.11 23.31
CA SER A 687 5.23 3.50 23.89
C SER A 687 5.92 2.46 22.99
N GLY A 688 5.16 1.68 22.22
CA GLY A 688 5.73 0.70 21.28
C GLY A 688 6.48 1.31 20.09
N MET A 689 6.38 2.61 19.81
CA MET A 689 7.08 3.26 18.71
C MET A 689 8.60 3.19 18.84
N VAL A 690 9.13 3.16 20.07
CA VAL A 690 10.59 3.07 20.31
C VAL A 690 11.21 1.78 19.75
N ASP A 691 10.38 0.74 19.58
CA ASP A 691 10.79 -0.56 19.09
C ASP A 691 10.34 -0.82 17.64
N ALA A 692 9.69 0.15 16.99
CA ALA A 692 9.19 0.00 15.62
C ALA A 692 10.32 -0.10 14.59
N ALA A 693 11.49 0.46 14.89
CA ALA A 693 12.69 0.36 14.08
C ALA A 693 13.94 0.45 14.95
N PRO A 694 15.10 -0.03 14.46
CA PRO A 694 16.37 0.19 15.13
C PRO A 694 16.69 1.68 15.24
N LYS A 695 17.46 2.03 16.28
CA LYS A 695 17.92 3.41 16.51
C LYS A 695 18.89 3.89 15.43
N ALA A 696 19.05 5.20 15.31
CA ALA A 696 19.96 5.85 14.35
C ALA A 696 21.42 5.36 14.45
N SER A 697 21.85 4.92 15.62
CA SER A 697 23.19 4.37 15.85
C SER A 697 23.36 2.91 15.41
N PHE A 698 22.29 2.22 15.00
CA PHE A 698 22.35 0.82 14.59
C PHE A 698 23.25 0.62 13.37
N ARG A 699 24.07 -0.43 13.40
CA ARG A 699 24.96 -0.81 12.30
C ARG A 699 25.00 -2.33 12.14
N ILE A 700 25.07 -2.78 10.89
CA ILE A 700 25.23 -4.20 10.56
C ILE A 700 26.60 -4.40 9.94
N ARG A 701 27.37 -5.31 10.53
CA ARG A 701 28.69 -5.64 10.01
C ARG A 701 28.61 -6.20 8.59
N GLY A 702 29.37 -5.62 7.67
CA GLY A 702 29.44 -6.03 6.29
C GLY A 702 28.35 -5.44 5.38
N GLN A 703 27.38 -4.73 5.92
CA GLN A 703 26.46 -3.96 5.11
C GLN A 703 27.13 -2.68 4.64
N LYS A 704 26.97 -2.39 3.34
CA LYS A 704 27.44 -1.17 2.73
C LYS A 704 26.28 -0.19 2.54
N LEU A 705 26.50 1.07 2.87
CA LEU A 705 25.51 2.12 2.71
C LEU A 705 25.49 2.65 1.28
N ALA A 706 24.32 3.03 0.78
CA ALA A 706 24.16 3.59 -0.57
C ALA A 706 24.98 4.87 -0.79
N ARG A 707 25.10 5.68 0.26
CA ARG A 707 25.87 6.92 0.23
C ARG A 707 27.37 6.71 0.17
N GLU A 708 27.82 5.46 0.24
CA GLU A 708 29.20 5.06 0.08
C GLU A 708 29.39 4.33 -1.26
N PRO A 709 30.08 4.91 -2.25
CA PRO A 709 30.33 4.21 -3.50
C PRO A 709 31.23 3.00 -3.23
N HIS A 710 30.79 1.85 -3.73
CA HIS A 710 31.46 0.55 -3.53
C HIS A 710 32.01 -0.02 -4.80
N ARG A 711 31.57 0.51 -5.93
CA ARG A 711 32.05 0.14 -7.25
C ARG A 711 32.89 1.26 -7.81
N TYR A 712 34.00 0.88 -8.40
CA TYR A 712 34.79 1.78 -9.22
C TYR A 712 34.28 1.70 -10.65
N SER A 713 34.24 2.83 -11.34
CA SER A 713 33.81 2.90 -12.73
C SER A 713 34.63 1.97 -13.58
N GLY A 714 33.92 1.19 -14.37
CA GLY A 714 34.53 0.27 -15.29
C GLY A 714 35.38 -0.80 -14.60
N ARG A 715 34.82 -1.94 -14.28
CA ARG A 715 35.61 -3.10 -13.81
C ARG A 715 36.76 -3.47 -14.73
N THR A 716 36.68 -3.01 -15.96
CA THR A 716 37.69 -3.16 -17.00
C THR A 716 38.58 -1.93 -17.21
N ALA A 717 38.31 -0.84 -16.50
CA ALA A 717 39.10 0.40 -16.63
C ALA A 717 40.50 0.23 -16.00
N MET A 718 41.48 0.87 -16.58
CA MET A 718 42.88 0.87 -16.06
C MET A 718 43.00 1.49 -14.66
N LEU A 719 42.07 2.34 -14.27
CA LEU A 719 41.99 2.97 -12.95
C LEU A 719 40.88 2.37 -12.07
N ALA A 720 40.70 1.07 -12.15
CA ALA A 720 39.60 0.38 -11.43
C ALA A 720 39.70 0.48 -9.89
N ASN A 721 40.82 0.84 -9.35
CA ASN A 721 41.05 1.10 -7.93
C ASN A 721 40.77 2.56 -7.51
N GLN A 722 40.39 3.41 -8.45
CA GLN A 722 39.98 4.79 -8.17
C GLN A 722 38.47 4.92 -8.34
N SER A 723 37.78 5.50 -7.33
CA SER A 723 36.39 5.82 -7.46
C SER A 723 36.21 6.99 -8.44
N VAL A 724 35.37 6.76 -9.46
CA VAL A 724 34.92 7.80 -10.40
C VAL A 724 33.41 8.08 -10.26
N HIS A 725 32.82 7.56 -9.19
CA HIS A 725 31.47 7.86 -8.84
C HIS A 725 31.34 9.29 -8.31
N GLU A 726 30.11 9.79 -8.32
CA GLU A 726 29.79 11.05 -7.69
C GLU A 726 30.19 11.05 -6.21
N PRO A 727 30.49 12.24 -5.64
CA PRO A 727 30.70 12.36 -4.22
C PRO A 727 29.56 11.75 -3.43
N ARG A 728 29.86 11.20 -2.26
CA ARG A 728 28.83 10.61 -1.39
C ARG A 728 27.88 11.67 -0.90
N GLN A 729 26.61 11.31 -0.80
CA GLN A 729 25.69 12.10 0.00
C GLN A 729 26.10 12.02 1.49
N PRO A 730 25.82 13.06 2.28
CA PRO A 730 26.00 12.99 3.71
C PRO A 730 25.20 11.84 4.30
N GLN A 731 25.74 11.21 5.31
CA GLN A 731 25.00 10.17 6.03
C GLN A 731 23.81 10.81 6.71
N ASP A 732 22.64 10.16 6.58
CA ASP A 732 21.43 10.52 7.33
C ASP A 732 21.70 10.36 8.83
N ILE A 733 21.43 11.40 9.59
CA ILE A 733 21.65 11.42 11.04
C ILE A 733 20.59 10.62 11.80
N ASP A 734 19.46 10.40 11.21
CA ASP A 734 18.33 9.67 11.82
C ASP A 734 18.35 8.19 11.47
N SER A 735 18.98 7.80 10.35
CA SER A 735 18.98 6.41 9.91
C SER A 735 20.21 6.00 9.11
N PRO A 736 20.79 4.82 9.36
CA PRO A 736 21.81 4.22 8.52
C PRO A 736 21.25 3.41 7.36
N PHE A 737 19.93 3.38 7.12
CA PHE A 737 19.28 2.37 6.29
C PHE A 737 19.18 2.68 4.80
N ALA A 738 19.62 3.83 4.31
CA ALA A 738 19.77 4.03 2.87
C ALA A 738 20.86 3.11 2.32
N PHE A 739 20.59 2.43 1.22
CA PHE A 739 21.49 1.42 0.65
C PHE A 739 21.41 1.38 -0.88
N SER A 740 22.47 0.82 -1.50
CA SER A 740 22.47 0.49 -2.93
C SER A 740 22.36 -1.01 -3.15
N MET A 741 22.09 -1.41 -4.40
CA MET A 741 22.09 -2.83 -4.81
C MET A 741 23.43 -3.52 -4.59
N GLU A 742 24.52 -2.79 -4.55
CA GLU A 742 25.86 -3.32 -4.29
C GLU A 742 26.21 -3.38 -2.80
N GLY A 743 25.24 -3.05 -1.97
CA GLY A 743 25.47 -2.78 -0.57
C GLY A 743 25.75 -3.98 0.31
N ASN A 744 25.44 -5.20 -0.11
CA ASN A 744 25.59 -6.37 0.76
C ASN A 744 26.66 -7.35 0.28
N ASN A 745 27.87 -7.23 0.81
CA ASN A 745 28.93 -8.23 0.66
C ASN A 745 29.13 -9.05 1.95
N SER A 746 28.21 -8.96 2.90
CA SER A 746 28.37 -9.71 4.14
C SER A 746 28.21 -11.21 3.90
N PRO A 747 29.04 -12.07 4.49
CA PRO A 747 28.78 -13.50 4.57
C PRO A 747 27.62 -13.82 5.51
N ILE A 748 27.15 -12.84 6.28
CA ILE A 748 25.99 -12.99 7.17
C ILE A 748 24.75 -12.70 6.34
N ALA A 749 23.79 -13.63 6.39
CA ALA A 749 22.50 -13.46 5.72
C ALA A 749 21.79 -12.18 6.19
N PRO A 750 21.07 -11.51 5.29
CA PRO A 750 20.31 -10.29 5.62
C PRO A 750 19.30 -10.56 6.73
N ARG A 751 19.02 -9.57 7.54
CA ARG A 751 18.01 -9.63 8.59
C ARG A 751 16.78 -8.83 8.19
N GLN A 752 15.67 -9.11 8.86
CA GLN A 752 14.36 -8.51 8.52
C GLN A 752 14.35 -6.97 8.56
N GLN A 753 15.16 -6.33 9.39
CA GLN A 753 15.27 -4.88 9.46
C GLN A 753 16.05 -4.28 8.28
N ILE A 754 16.75 -5.09 7.51
CA ILE A 754 17.44 -4.61 6.31
C ILE A 754 16.44 -4.58 5.17
N PRO A 755 16.15 -3.44 4.62
CA PRO A 755 15.14 -3.30 3.56
C PRO A 755 15.67 -3.69 2.21
N PHE A 756 16.32 -4.81 2.07
CA PHE A 756 17.13 -4.91 0.96
C PHE A 756 16.70 -5.90 -0.08
N ALA A 757 17.02 -5.76 -1.25
CA ALA A 757 16.46 -6.41 -2.41
C ALA A 757 17.38 -7.43 -3.07
N TRP A 758 18.52 -7.78 -2.50
CA TRP A 758 19.29 -8.87 -3.08
C TRP A 758 20.02 -9.76 -2.07
N ALA A 759 20.29 -10.98 -2.48
CA ALA A 759 21.09 -11.95 -1.77
C ALA A 759 22.52 -11.98 -2.31
N PRO A 760 23.50 -12.43 -1.53
CA PRO A 760 24.85 -12.66 -2.05
C PRO A 760 24.84 -13.57 -3.28
N GLY A 761 25.46 -13.12 -4.37
CA GLY A 761 25.55 -13.86 -5.63
C GLY A 761 24.35 -13.71 -6.59
N TRP A 762 23.25 -13.10 -6.14
CA TRP A 762 22.07 -12.86 -6.95
C TRP A 762 21.73 -11.36 -6.97
N ASN A 763 21.32 -10.82 -8.13
CA ASN A 763 21.04 -9.39 -8.29
C ASN A 763 19.55 -9.08 -8.44
N SER A 764 18.74 -10.08 -8.80
CA SER A 764 17.30 -9.88 -9.00
C SER A 764 16.52 -9.86 -7.69
N PRO A 765 15.30 -9.27 -7.68
CA PRO A 765 14.43 -9.30 -6.51
C PRO A 765 14.10 -10.71 -6.01
N GLN A 766 14.11 -11.71 -6.90
CA GLN A 766 13.85 -13.10 -6.52
C GLN A 766 14.97 -13.75 -5.70
N ALA A 767 16.13 -13.16 -5.65
CA ALA A 767 17.22 -13.55 -4.75
C ALA A 767 16.81 -13.62 -3.28
N TRP A 768 15.79 -12.84 -2.91
CA TRP A 768 15.28 -12.76 -1.54
C TRP A 768 14.35 -13.91 -1.15
N ASN A 769 13.75 -14.60 -2.12
CA ASN A 769 12.75 -15.62 -1.83
C ASN A 769 13.24 -16.66 -0.82
N LYS A 770 14.50 -17.06 -0.90
CA LYS A 770 15.10 -18.05 0.00
C LYS A 770 15.22 -17.60 1.46
N PHE A 771 15.12 -16.30 1.74
CA PHE A 771 15.23 -15.77 3.08
C PHE A 771 13.86 -15.50 3.72
N GLN A 772 12.79 -15.58 2.97
CA GLN A 772 11.45 -15.20 3.40
C GLN A 772 10.73 -16.31 4.16
N ALA A 773 9.80 -15.93 5.02
CA ALA A 773 9.09 -16.85 5.89
C ALA A 773 8.30 -17.93 5.13
N GLU A 774 7.79 -17.62 3.94
CA GLU A 774 7.03 -18.55 3.09
C GLU A 774 7.85 -19.74 2.61
N VAL A 775 9.16 -19.59 2.53
CA VAL A 775 10.06 -20.71 2.21
C VAL A 775 10.78 -21.24 3.45
N GLY A 776 10.35 -20.84 4.65
CA GLY A 776 11.01 -21.21 5.90
C GLY A 776 12.31 -20.45 6.17
N GLY A 777 12.60 -19.40 5.41
CA GLY A 777 13.78 -18.56 5.57
C GLY A 777 13.77 -17.76 6.89
N HIS A 778 14.90 -17.17 7.23
CA HIS A 778 15.09 -16.47 8.51
C HIS A 778 14.52 -15.04 8.55
N LEU A 779 14.14 -14.46 7.42
CA LEU A 779 13.44 -13.16 7.36
C LEU A 779 11.95 -13.33 7.70
N LEU A 780 11.68 -13.75 8.93
CA LEU A 780 10.32 -13.94 9.41
C LEU A 780 9.56 -12.60 9.36
N PHE A 781 8.51 -12.55 8.53
CA PHE A 781 7.60 -11.41 8.39
C PHE A 781 8.20 -10.11 7.85
N GLY A 782 9.46 -10.09 7.38
CA GLY A 782 10.10 -8.89 6.85
C GLY A 782 10.39 -7.85 7.95
N ASP A 783 9.90 -6.63 7.79
CA ASP A 783 9.94 -5.56 8.79
C ASP A 783 8.54 -5.35 9.34
N PRO A 784 8.19 -6.03 10.46
CA PRO A 784 6.80 -6.11 10.89
C PRO A 784 6.28 -4.83 11.54
N GLY A 785 7.14 -3.89 11.97
CA GLY A 785 6.72 -2.80 12.84
C GLY A 785 6.19 -3.32 14.18
N ILE A 786 5.54 -2.47 14.97
CA ILE A 786 4.99 -2.81 16.29
C ILE A 786 3.50 -2.47 16.36
N ARG A 787 2.68 -3.41 16.76
CA ARG A 787 1.25 -3.16 17.00
C ARG A 787 1.04 -2.43 18.32
N LEU A 788 0.37 -1.29 18.27
CA LEU A 788 0.01 -0.49 19.44
C LEU A 788 -1.40 -0.83 19.96
N PHE A 789 -2.26 -1.43 19.11
CA PHE A 789 -3.59 -1.86 19.49
C PHE A 789 -3.57 -3.33 19.94
N ASN A 790 -3.83 -3.56 21.22
CA ASN A 790 -3.90 -4.90 21.81
C ASN A 790 -5.19 -5.02 22.61
N SER A 791 -6.28 -5.37 21.95
CA SER A 791 -7.59 -5.56 22.57
C SER A 791 -7.76 -7.00 23.04
N THR A 792 -7.65 -7.26 24.35
CA THR A 792 -7.78 -8.60 24.94
C THR A 792 -9.14 -8.85 25.60
N GLN A 793 -9.81 -7.81 26.06
CA GLN A 793 -11.09 -7.91 26.76
C GLN A 793 -12.09 -6.89 26.22
N SER A 794 -13.35 -7.33 26.06
CA SER A 794 -14.43 -6.42 25.67
C SER A 794 -14.85 -5.54 26.85
N LYS A 795 -14.79 -4.22 26.64
CA LYS A 795 -15.31 -3.20 27.56
C LYS A 795 -16.51 -2.47 26.96
N LEU A 796 -16.91 -2.81 25.75
CA LEU A 796 -17.95 -2.14 25.00
C LEU A 796 -19.22 -3.00 24.96
N ALA A 797 -20.37 -2.36 25.11
CA ALA A 797 -21.68 -2.92 24.86
C ALA A 797 -22.09 -2.72 23.38
N TYR A 798 -23.18 -3.35 22.96
CA TYR A 798 -23.79 -3.10 21.66
C TYR A 798 -24.16 -1.63 21.51
N PHE A 799 -23.86 -1.06 20.32
CA PHE A 799 -24.32 0.25 19.95
C PHE A 799 -25.81 0.19 19.61
N THR A 800 -26.58 1.15 20.09
CA THR A 800 -28.06 1.13 20.04
C THR A 800 -28.66 2.14 19.08
N GLU A 801 -27.87 3.07 18.54
CA GLU A 801 -28.36 4.14 17.67
C GLU A 801 -28.50 3.64 16.23
N ILE A 802 -29.66 3.04 15.93
CA ILE A 802 -29.99 2.61 14.58
C ILE A 802 -30.49 3.82 13.78
N PRO A 803 -29.91 4.12 12.58
CA PRO A 803 -30.38 5.23 11.78
C PRO A 803 -31.81 4.96 11.23
N ALA A 804 -32.56 6.02 10.95
CA ALA A 804 -33.82 5.92 10.23
C ALA A 804 -33.58 5.37 8.81
N ALA A 805 -34.58 4.66 8.27
CA ALA A 805 -34.55 4.20 6.88
C ALA A 805 -34.45 5.41 5.94
N TYR A 806 -33.67 5.28 4.88
CA TYR A 806 -33.52 6.33 3.89
C TYR A 806 -34.86 6.59 3.19
N GLN A 807 -35.16 7.87 3.02
CA GLN A 807 -36.30 8.33 2.22
C GLN A 807 -35.83 9.39 1.24
N ALA A 808 -36.09 9.15 -0.04
CA ALA A 808 -35.78 10.12 -1.08
C ALA A 808 -36.63 11.40 -0.88
N ASN A 809 -36.00 12.55 -1.05
CA ASN A 809 -36.66 13.83 -0.99
C ASN A 809 -36.44 14.57 -2.32
N GLU A 810 -37.53 14.90 -3.03
CA GLU A 810 -37.46 15.54 -4.35
C GLU A 810 -36.79 16.92 -4.35
N ALA A 811 -36.74 17.58 -3.20
CA ALA A 811 -36.14 18.91 -3.04
C ALA A 811 -34.67 18.89 -2.58
N GLN A 812 -34.18 17.72 -2.18
CA GLN A 812 -32.90 17.62 -1.51
C GLN A 812 -32.17 16.32 -1.89
N TRP A 813 -30.98 16.45 -2.45
CA TRP A 813 -30.16 15.32 -2.92
C TRP A 813 -29.06 15.01 -1.92
N VAL A 814 -28.90 13.75 -1.56
CA VAL A 814 -27.84 13.33 -0.63
C VAL A 814 -26.64 12.84 -1.42
N VAL A 815 -25.46 13.35 -1.10
CA VAL A 815 -24.21 12.92 -1.74
C VAL A 815 -23.83 11.51 -1.28
N ALA A 816 -23.90 10.56 -2.21
CA ALA A 816 -23.36 9.21 -2.05
C ALA A 816 -21.86 9.20 -2.37
N PRO A 817 -21.00 8.60 -1.51
CA PRO A 817 -19.57 8.61 -1.69
C PRO A 817 -19.12 7.59 -2.74
N TYR A 818 -18.41 8.06 -3.76
CA TYR A 818 -17.65 7.24 -4.69
C TYR A 818 -16.16 7.56 -4.52
N TYR A 819 -15.33 6.56 -4.68
CA TYR A 819 -13.88 6.72 -4.63
C TYR A 819 -13.24 6.08 -5.85
N HIS A 820 -12.09 6.59 -6.27
CA HIS A 820 -11.27 6.05 -7.33
C HIS A 820 -9.85 5.80 -6.82
N LEU A 821 -9.33 4.62 -7.07
CA LEU A 821 -7.94 4.28 -6.76
C LEU A 821 -6.99 5.29 -7.40
N PHE A 822 -7.30 5.67 -8.64
CA PHE A 822 -6.58 6.70 -9.39
C PHE A 822 -7.42 8.00 -9.36
N GLY A 823 -7.11 8.90 -8.43
CA GLY A 823 -7.71 10.24 -8.37
C GLY A 823 -8.25 10.69 -7.01
N SER A 824 -8.71 9.79 -6.13
CA SER A 824 -9.27 10.21 -4.83
C SER A 824 -8.21 10.54 -3.77
N ASP A 825 -7.01 9.97 -3.87
CA ASP A 825 -5.92 10.26 -2.95
C ASP A 825 -5.20 11.56 -3.32
N GLU A 826 -4.97 12.42 -2.33
CA GLU A 826 -4.43 13.76 -2.50
C GLU A 826 -3.03 13.80 -3.13
N MET A 827 -2.16 12.89 -2.73
CA MET A 827 -0.78 12.91 -3.19
C MET A 827 -0.64 12.27 -4.56
N SER A 828 -1.15 11.05 -4.73
CA SER A 828 -0.98 10.31 -5.98
C SER A 828 -1.68 10.97 -7.18
N GLN A 829 -2.80 11.68 -6.98
CA GLN A 829 -3.45 12.42 -8.07
C GLN A 829 -2.58 13.52 -8.69
N ARG A 830 -1.51 13.93 -8.01
CA ARG A 830 -0.53 14.90 -8.51
C ARG A 830 0.56 14.24 -9.38
N SER A 831 0.55 12.91 -9.50
CA SER A 831 1.50 12.15 -10.33
C SER A 831 0.98 12.06 -11.76
N GLU A 832 1.76 12.49 -12.74
CA GLU A 832 1.36 12.53 -14.17
C GLU A 832 0.83 11.18 -14.65
N VAL A 833 1.53 10.10 -14.37
CA VAL A 833 1.13 8.75 -14.79
C VAL A 833 -0.18 8.28 -14.14
N ILE A 834 -0.51 8.74 -12.94
CA ILE A 834 -1.79 8.45 -12.29
C ILE A 834 -2.91 9.26 -12.96
N GLN A 835 -2.63 10.49 -13.37
CA GLN A 835 -3.61 11.33 -14.07
C GLN A 835 -4.07 10.71 -15.39
N GLU A 836 -3.22 9.95 -16.08
CA GLU A 836 -3.62 9.20 -17.29
C GLU A 836 -4.68 8.11 -17.03
N ARG A 837 -4.78 7.63 -15.79
CA ARG A 837 -5.78 6.64 -15.34
C ARG A 837 -6.95 7.26 -14.59
N MET A 838 -6.87 8.54 -14.27
CA MET A 838 -7.88 9.24 -13.48
C MET A 838 -9.07 9.58 -14.37
N PRO A 839 -10.30 9.23 -13.98
CA PRO A 839 -11.47 9.67 -14.73
C PRO A 839 -11.68 11.18 -14.56
N GLU A 840 -12.29 11.81 -15.55
CA GLU A 840 -12.79 13.18 -15.40
C GLU A 840 -13.81 13.24 -14.27
N PRO A 841 -13.84 14.32 -13.45
CA PRO A 841 -14.87 14.51 -12.42
C PRO A 841 -16.27 14.42 -13.01
N TYR A 842 -17.17 13.73 -12.33
CA TYR A 842 -18.52 13.46 -12.83
C TYR A 842 -19.55 13.50 -11.69
N ILE A 843 -20.82 13.53 -12.06
CA ILE A 843 -21.95 13.28 -11.18
C ILE A 843 -22.65 11.99 -11.62
N MET A 844 -22.83 11.05 -10.70
CA MET A 844 -23.63 9.83 -10.93
C MET A 844 -25.06 10.07 -10.52
N LEU A 845 -26.00 9.72 -11.39
CA LEU A 845 -27.42 9.81 -11.12
C LEU A 845 -28.11 8.46 -11.37
N ASN A 846 -29.15 8.19 -10.59
CA ASN A 846 -30.08 7.14 -10.96
C ASN A 846 -30.75 7.46 -12.30
N THR A 847 -31.01 6.45 -13.14
CA THR A 847 -31.63 6.64 -14.46
C THR A 847 -33.01 7.29 -14.40
N GLN A 848 -33.80 7.00 -13.35
CA GLN A 848 -35.12 7.62 -13.15
C GLN A 848 -35.01 9.11 -12.78
N ASP A 849 -34.10 9.42 -11.87
CA ASP A 849 -33.83 10.80 -11.45
C ASP A 849 -33.30 11.66 -12.61
N ALA A 850 -32.37 11.11 -13.38
CA ALA A 850 -31.85 11.80 -14.56
C ALA A 850 -32.93 12.09 -15.58
N ALA A 851 -33.82 11.12 -15.85
CA ALA A 851 -34.94 11.31 -16.75
C ALA A 851 -35.91 12.41 -16.26
N SER A 852 -36.22 12.44 -14.95
CA SER A 852 -37.09 13.48 -14.35
C SER A 852 -36.53 14.88 -14.46
N LEU A 853 -35.20 15.02 -14.43
CA LEU A 853 -34.47 16.27 -14.59
C LEU A 853 -34.16 16.63 -16.07
N GLY A 854 -34.58 15.80 -17.03
CA GLY A 854 -34.24 15.99 -18.45
C GLY A 854 -32.74 15.84 -18.74
N LEU A 855 -32.04 15.03 -17.95
CA LEU A 855 -30.61 14.75 -18.07
C LEU A 855 -30.37 13.37 -18.71
N SER A 856 -29.26 13.23 -19.41
CA SER A 856 -28.80 11.97 -19.97
C SER A 856 -27.29 11.81 -19.80
N ALA A 857 -26.78 10.61 -19.97
CA ALA A 857 -25.34 10.37 -19.92
C ALA A 857 -24.59 11.32 -20.88
N GLY A 858 -23.50 11.92 -20.38
CA GLY A 858 -22.68 12.88 -21.12
C GLY A 858 -23.20 14.34 -21.08
N THR A 859 -24.42 14.62 -20.63
CA THR A 859 -24.89 16.00 -20.40
C THR A 859 -24.22 16.59 -19.13
N LYS A 860 -24.33 17.91 -18.96
CA LYS A 860 -23.86 18.58 -17.75
C LYS A 860 -25.00 18.74 -16.73
N ALA A 861 -24.70 18.51 -15.48
CA ALA A 861 -25.57 18.85 -14.35
C ALA A 861 -24.87 19.87 -13.45
N GLU A 862 -25.64 20.82 -12.95
CA GLU A 862 -25.15 21.91 -12.10
C GLU A 862 -25.87 21.88 -10.76
N PHE A 863 -25.10 22.08 -9.69
CA PHE A 863 -25.60 22.38 -8.34
C PHE A 863 -24.61 23.29 -7.60
N SER A 864 -25.04 23.89 -6.49
CA SER A 864 -24.17 24.68 -5.64
C SER A 864 -24.19 24.18 -4.20
N HIS A 865 -23.02 24.24 -3.55
CA HIS A 865 -22.86 23.93 -2.13
C HIS A 865 -21.78 24.82 -1.52
N ALA A 866 -22.07 25.45 -0.38
CA ALA A 866 -21.12 26.22 0.42
C ALA A 866 -20.25 27.20 -0.41
N GLY A 867 -20.90 28.02 -1.26
CA GLY A 867 -20.22 29.01 -2.10
C GLY A 867 -19.56 28.50 -3.37
N GLN A 868 -19.47 27.17 -3.55
CA GLN A 868 -18.92 26.56 -4.75
C GLN A 868 -20.00 26.07 -5.71
N VAL A 869 -19.82 26.34 -7.01
CA VAL A 869 -20.68 25.83 -8.09
C VAL A 869 -20.01 24.64 -8.74
N PHE A 870 -20.74 23.54 -8.84
CA PHE A 870 -20.31 22.31 -9.50
C PHE A 870 -21.04 22.18 -10.84
N ASN A 871 -20.32 22.00 -11.93
CA ASN A 871 -20.86 21.73 -13.26
C ASN A 871 -20.18 20.48 -13.82
N LEU A 872 -20.82 19.33 -13.62
CA LEU A 872 -20.22 18.01 -13.81
C LEU A 872 -20.90 17.20 -14.90
N THR A 873 -20.13 16.33 -15.58
CA THR A 873 -20.68 15.42 -16.59
C THR A 873 -21.48 14.31 -15.92
N VAL A 874 -22.71 14.10 -16.40
CA VAL A 874 -23.61 13.07 -15.89
C VAL A 874 -23.17 11.68 -16.35
N ARG A 875 -23.08 10.79 -15.37
CA ARG A 875 -23.06 9.33 -15.56
C ARG A 875 -24.31 8.72 -14.96
N LEU A 876 -24.74 7.59 -15.46
CA LEU A 876 -25.96 6.91 -15.02
C LEU A 876 -25.65 5.58 -14.33
N SER A 877 -26.34 5.31 -13.24
CA SER A 877 -26.37 4.01 -12.58
C SER A 877 -27.81 3.57 -12.34
N ASN A 878 -28.10 2.30 -12.56
CA ASN A 878 -29.39 1.70 -12.19
C ASN A 878 -29.42 1.23 -10.72
N HIS A 879 -28.26 1.21 -10.07
CA HIS A 879 -28.10 0.67 -8.71
C HIS A 879 -28.04 1.76 -7.65
N LEU A 880 -27.60 2.97 -8.01
CA LEU A 880 -27.68 4.12 -7.10
C LEU A 880 -29.14 4.40 -6.76
N SER A 881 -29.47 4.57 -5.50
CA SER A 881 -30.85 4.86 -5.07
C SER A 881 -31.31 6.25 -5.52
N THR A 882 -32.62 6.37 -5.81
CA THR A 882 -33.24 7.66 -6.15
C THR A 882 -33.09 8.67 -5.02
N GLY A 883 -33.01 9.97 -5.37
CA GLY A 883 -32.77 11.07 -4.43
C GLY A 883 -31.32 11.18 -3.96
N GLN A 884 -30.42 10.42 -4.56
CA GLN A 884 -28.97 10.52 -4.29
C GLN A 884 -28.21 11.02 -5.53
N ILE A 885 -27.11 11.71 -5.28
CA ILE A 885 -26.09 12.01 -6.29
C ILE A 885 -24.76 11.36 -5.87
N GLY A 886 -24.17 10.58 -6.77
CA GLY A 886 -22.86 10.03 -6.56
C GLY A 886 -21.76 11.03 -6.96
N LEU A 887 -20.83 11.32 -6.08
CA LEU A 887 -19.68 12.16 -6.38
C LEU A 887 -18.37 11.41 -6.15
N PRO A 888 -17.39 11.53 -7.07
CA PRO A 888 -16.06 10.92 -6.92
C PRO A 888 -15.22 11.76 -5.95
N LEU A 889 -15.37 11.46 -4.67
CA LEU A 889 -14.77 12.22 -3.57
C LEU A 889 -13.25 12.17 -3.60
N GLY A 890 -12.62 13.27 -3.21
CA GLY A 890 -11.17 13.43 -3.20
C GLY A 890 -10.55 13.76 -4.55
N MET A 891 -11.31 13.67 -5.64
CA MET A 891 -10.85 14.10 -6.97
C MET A 891 -10.74 15.64 -7.04
N PRO A 892 -9.96 16.19 -7.99
CA PRO A 892 -9.81 17.63 -8.13
C PRO A 892 -11.15 18.36 -8.16
N GLY A 893 -11.31 19.35 -7.28
CA GLY A 893 -12.52 20.13 -7.14
C GLY A 893 -13.66 19.47 -6.35
N ILE A 894 -13.54 18.22 -5.88
CA ILE A 894 -14.58 17.51 -5.11
C ILE A 894 -13.99 17.04 -3.78
N ALA A 895 -14.19 17.82 -2.73
CA ALA A 895 -13.62 17.53 -1.42
C ALA A 895 -14.21 16.26 -0.77
N PRO A 896 -13.42 15.46 -0.02
CA PRO A 896 -13.93 14.31 0.74
C PRO A 896 -15.01 14.69 1.76
N SER A 897 -14.97 15.92 2.28
CA SER A 897 -15.96 16.46 3.23
C SER A 897 -17.38 16.57 2.64
N MET A 898 -17.56 16.41 1.33
CA MET A 898 -18.87 16.35 0.67
C MET A 898 -19.66 15.07 0.96
N ALA A 899 -19.05 14.02 1.49
CA ALA A 899 -19.73 12.75 1.77
C ALA A 899 -20.93 12.93 2.72
N GLY A 900 -22.11 12.45 2.31
CA GLY A 900 -23.34 12.54 3.09
C GLY A 900 -23.97 13.93 3.17
N VAL A 901 -23.39 14.92 2.51
CA VAL A 901 -23.94 16.29 2.48
C VAL A 901 -25.25 16.30 1.66
N SER A 902 -26.20 17.11 2.08
CA SER A 902 -27.40 17.41 1.30
C SER A 902 -27.17 18.63 0.41
N VAL A 903 -27.52 18.48 -0.86
CA VAL A 903 -27.44 19.58 -1.84
C VAL A 903 -28.81 19.86 -2.44
N ASN A 904 -29.04 21.11 -2.79
CA ASN A 904 -30.28 21.60 -3.39
C ASN A 904 -29.99 22.12 -4.81
N ASN A 905 -31.04 22.40 -5.56
CA ASN A 905 -30.97 23.08 -6.86
C ASN A 905 -30.17 22.31 -7.93
N LEU A 906 -30.23 20.97 -7.90
CA LEU A 906 -29.69 20.18 -8.98
C LEU A 906 -30.50 20.43 -10.26
N ARG A 907 -29.82 20.86 -11.33
CA ARG A 907 -30.43 21.21 -12.60
C ARG A 907 -29.51 20.88 -13.78
N ARG A 908 -30.03 21.00 -14.97
CA ARG A 908 -29.23 20.90 -16.19
C ARG A 908 -28.24 22.06 -16.22
N GLY A 909 -26.97 21.74 -16.36
CA GLY A 909 -25.89 22.71 -16.55
C GLY A 909 -25.86 23.26 -18.00
N ALA A 910 -25.15 24.37 -18.16
CA ALA A 910 -24.96 24.99 -19.46
C ALA A 910 -23.98 24.23 -20.34
#